data_650181978568e88cc52fd6b398285d33
#
_entry.id   650181978568e88cc52fd6b398285d33
#
_cell.length_a   1.000
_cell.length_b   1.000
_cell.length_c   1.000
_cell.angle_alpha   90.00
_cell.angle_beta   90.00
_cell.angle_gamma   90.00
#
_symmetry.space_group_name_H-M   'P 1'
#
loop_
_entity.id
_entity.type
_entity.pdbx_description
1 polymer ?
#
loop_
_entity_poly.entity_id
_entity_poly.type
_entity_poly.pdbx_seq_one_letter_code
_entity_poly.pdbx_strand_id
1 'polypeptide(L)'
;MKKLKTPWFYVVVAIFMMFPSIAFGENDIYTDVKKSANELAEVLVNDYNVSGVQYALISDGKIVVSGTSGIFHKGNVKTLDNKSIFGIGSISKMFPTTAIMLLSDQGKLNLDEPVATYLPEFKMADERYKEITVRMLLNHSSGIMGSLYVNSGMYDYPTTLNHDNFLKELAQQKLKGDPGEFSVYCNDGFTLAELVVEKVSGMSFSEFIKKNITEPLGMTNTKTPQDDFDRNRLARTFKNEEETPIETLNMIGAGGVYSTAEDLCRLGQAYMNDPGYAAAAKLLSQEAKTRTMQKEYLRGIGPEQNEGLFGYGLGWDSVDAYPYSQYNIQALIKGGDTGLYHGSMIVLPEYNMAFAAVLSGGSSFCGQVMGQTLLLKTLLAENDITKIIPPGDLQAPVLSSMPLEQTSYAGIYANNAMVMNVSVGTEGKITISALSHKDIPDEIYLYTSEGVFVNEDGSKKLTFVNEANGRTYIQIKKIFNLPNLGQTVMTSYEYEKIEPNIIDDVSQKAWDERNGTKYYIVNEIPQSQSYHMLEGLHLEITTNKELPGYAGQYKIVDSDTALQDVQIPVMSGRDLVTLEISNIDGKEYLSFAGSILISEKDMVDMYVGDNAICTIQENGYARWYTISQNDAGKTMTVNLPKNASFAVYDEESCVYYSRVNGNQPVKLPENGKVVYIGEAPGDCFTISTK
;
A
#
# COMPACT_ATOMS: atom_id res chain seq x y z
N MET A 1 -103.38 31.20 14.08
CA MET A 1 -102.64 32.29 13.38
C MET A 1 -101.15 32.05 13.62
N LYS A 2 -100.34 32.16 12.61
CA LYS A 2 -98.90 31.98 12.44
C LYS A 2 -98.51 30.55 12.02
N LYS A 3 -98.21 30.47 10.71
CA LYS A 3 -97.69 29.33 9.99
C LYS A 3 -96.20 29.19 10.29
N LEU A 4 -95.72 28.01 10.70
CA LEU A 4 -94.32 27.63 10.74
C LEU A 4 -93.97 26.99 9.41
N LYS A 5 -92.95 27.52 8.76
CA LYS A 5 -92.29 26.94 7.55
C LYS A 5 -91.18 26.02 7.97
N THR A 6 -91.16 24.82 7.50
CA THR A 6 -90.14 23.80 7.65
C THR A 6 -89.14 23.98 6.53
N PRO A 7 -87.80 24.01 6.77
CA PRO A 7 -86.84 23.97 5.68
C PRO A 7 -86.40 22.53 5.35
N TRP A 8 -86.37 22.25 4.09
CA TRP A 8 -85.88 20.99 3.52
C TRP A 8 -84.34 20.93 3.66
N PHE A 9 -83.79 19.87 4.31
CA PHE A 9 -82.42 19.48 4.31
C PHE A 9 -82.14 18.60 3.11
N TYR A 10 -81.29 19.03 2.16
CA TYR A 10 -80.72 18.17 1.15
C TYR A 10 -79.53 17.45 1.71
N VAL A 11 -79.63 16.11 1.88
CA VAL A 11 -78.45 15.25 2.17
C VAL A 11 -77.77 14.93 0.87
N VAL A 12 -76.63 15.54 0.62
CA VAL A 12 -75.72 15.14 -0.47
C VAL A 12 -74.91 13.96 0.02
N VAL A 13 -75.20 12.76 -0.45
CA VAL A 13 -74.38 11.55 -0.27
C VAL A 13 -73.22 11.63 -1.22
N ALA A 14 -72.04 12.03 -0.78
CA ALA A 14 -70.76 11.90 -1.51
C ALA A 14 -70.35 10.44 -1.54
N ILE A 15 -70.50 9.75 -2.64
CA ILE A 15 -69.92 8.44 -2.91
C ILE A 15 -68.45 8.64 -3.15
N PHE A 16 -67.59 8.41 -2.12
CA PHE A 16 -66.17 8.24 -2.29
C PHE A 16 -65.90 6.92 -3.03
N MET A 17 -65.65 6.96 -4.32
CA MET A 17 -65.03 5.85 -5.05
C MET A 17 -63.60 5.70 -4.50
N MET A 18 -63.35 4.74 -3.62
CA MET A 18 -62.01 4.23 -3.32
C MET A 18 -61.50 3.53 -4.58
N PHE A 19 -60.75 4.20 -5.40
CA PHE A 19 -59.83 3.53 -6.31
C PHE A 19 -58.74 2.91 -5.43
N PRO A 20 -58.50 1.58 -5.53
CA PRO A 20 -57.29 1.05 -4.95
C PRO A 20 -56.10 1.72 -5.70
N SER A 21 -55.35 2.53 -5.00
CA SER A 21 -54.01 2.92 -5.49
C SER A 21 -53.22 1.61 -5.61
N ILE A 22 -53.11 1.13 -6.84
CA ILE A 22 -52.08 0.15 -7.19
C ILE A 22 -50.78 0.89 -6.94
N ALA A 23 -50.17 0.66 -5.80
CA ALA A 23 -48.77 0.98 -5.58
C ALA A 23 -47.99 0.13 -6.62
N PHE A 24 -47.69 0.70 -7.77
CA PHE A 24 -46.57 0.22 -8.56
C PHE A 24 -45.41 0.31 -7.62
N GLY A 25 -44.88 -0.84 -7.17
CA GLY A 25 -43.62 -0.88 -6.49
C GLY A 25 -42.63 -0.15 -7.40
N GLU A 26 -42.06 0.97 -6.94
CA GLU A 26 -40.95 1.59 -7.63
C GLU A 26 -39.93 0.48 -7.83
N ASN A 27 -39.71 0.10 -9.11
CA ASN A 27 -38.62 -0.80 -9.43
C ASN A 27 -37.34 -0.13 -8.92
N ASP A 28 -36.69 -0.74 -7.93
CA ASP A 28 -35.40 -0.26 -7.40
C ASP A 28 -34.41 -0.24 -8.57
N ILE A 29 -34.05 0.97 -9.02
CA ILE A 29 -33.13 1.18 -10.15
C ILE A 29 -31.76 0.53 -9.93
N TYR A 30 -31.40 0.23 -8.69
CA TYR A 30 -30.15 -0.41 -8.31
C TYR A 30 -30.21 -1.95 -8.25
N THR A 31 -31.34 -2.59 -8.64
CA THR A 31 -31.50 -4.05 -8.54
C THR A 31 -30.38 -4.80 -9.29
N ASP A 32 -30.05 -4.37 -10.52
CA ASP A 32 -28.97 -4.97 -11.31
C ASP A 32 -27.59 -4.67 -10.73
N VAL A 33 -27.40 -3.48 -10.14
CA VAL A 33 -26.14 -3.11 -9.46
C VAL A 33 -25.92 -3.99 -8.24
N LYS A 34 -26.95 -4.18 -7.39
CA LYS A 34 -26.90 -5.06 -6.21
C LYS A 34 -26.61 -6.51 -6.58
N LYS A 35 -27.24 -7.01 -7.64
CA LYS A 35 -26.97 -8.36 -8.16
C LYS A 35 -25.50 -8.49 -8.57
N SER A 36 -25.01 -7.54 -9.39
CA SER A 36 -23.61 -7.54 -9.83
C SER A 36 -22.63 -7.41 -8.68
N ALA A 37 -22.95 -6.64 -7.64
CA ALA A 37 -22.10 -6.50 -6.46
C ALA A 37 -21.92 -7.84 -5.73
N ASN A 38 -22.99 -8.60 -5.56
CA ASN A 38 -22.92 -9.93 -4.96
C ASN A 38 -22.11 -10.90 -5.83
N GLU A 39 -22.35 -10.93 -7.15
CA GLU A 39 -21.63 -11.80 -8.08
C GLU A 39 -20.12 -11.49 -8.08
N LEU A 40 -19.74 -10.21 -8.14
CA LEU A 40 -18.33 -9.80 -8.09
C LEU A 40 -17.68 -10.10 -6.74
N ALA A 41 -18.41 -9.96 -5.62
CA ALA A 41 -17.89 -10.32 -4.31
C ALA A 41 -17.62 -11.83 -4.18
N GLU A 42 -18.48 -12.68 -4.79
CA GLU A 42 -18.23 -14.12 -4.89
C GLU A 42 -17.02 -14.43 -5.77
N VAL A 43 -16.84 -13.74 -6.89
CA VAL A 43 -15.63 -13.86 -7.75
C VAL A 43 -14.37 -13.51 -6.97
N LEU A 44 -14.37 -12.44 -6.17
CA LEU A 44 -13.22 -12.08 -5.33
C LEU A 44 -12.83 -13.21 -4.36
N VAL A 45 -13.80 -13.82 -3.71
CA VAL A 45 -13.57 -14.91 -2.75
C VAL A 45 -13.11 -16.19 -3.45
N ASN A 46 -13.71 -16.54 -4.60
CA ASN A 46 -13.44 -17.81 -5.26
C ASN A 46 -12.18 -17.80 -6.14
N ASP A 47 -11.89 -16.66 -6.80
CA ASP A 47 -10.89 -16.60 -7.87
C ASP A 47 -9.67 -15.73 -7.51
N TYR A 48 -9.76 -14.85 -6.50
CA TYR A 48 -8.73 -13.85 -6.19
C TYR A 48 -8.12 -13.93 -4.79
N ASN A 49 -8.21 -15.09 -4.15
CA ASN A 49 -7.63 -15.37 -2.82
C ASN A 49 -8.10 -14.38 -1.72
N VAL A 50 -9.32 -13.90 -1.82
CA VAL A 50 -9.95 -13.06 -0.80
C VAL A 50 -10.66 -13.94 0.21
N SER A 51 -10.26 -13.89 1.47
CA SER A 51 -10.92 -14.65 2.55
C SER A 51 -12.24 -14.02 2.96
N GLY A 52 -12.32 -12.69 2.94
CA GLY A 52 -13.51 -11.94 3.26
C GLY A 52 -13.51 -10.54 2.64
N VAL A 53 -14.67 -10.10 2.15
CA VAL A 53 -14.86 -8.77 1.56
C VAL A 53 -16.12 -8.12 2.11
N GLN A 54 -16.03 -6.81 2.36
CA GLN A 54 -17.14 -5.93 2.63
C GLN A 54 -17.11 -4.78 1.63
N TYR A 55 -18.23 -4.41 1.05
CA TYR A 55 -18.34 -3.34 0.07
C TYR A 55 -19.57 -2.47 0.31
N ALA A 56 -19.47 -1.20 -0.13
CA ALA A 56 -20.58 -0.24 -0.11
C ALA A 56 -20.48 0.74 -1.28
N LEU A 57 -21.62 1.24 -1.73
CA LEU A 57 -21.76 2.33 -2.67
C LEU A 57 -22.79 3.33 -2.13
N ILE A 58 -22.42 4.60 -2.12
CA ILE A 58 -23.27 5.73 -1.77
C ILE A 58 -23.58 6.54 -3.02
N SER A 59 -24.83 6.96 -3.18
CA SER A 59 -25.27 7.92 -4.20
C SER A 59 -26.23 8.92 -3.55
N ASP A 60 -26.04 10.21 -3.84
CA ASP A 60 -26.84 11.32 -3.30
C ASP A 60 -27.12 11.21 -1.78
N GLY A 61 -26.06 10.91 -1.04
CA GLY A 61 -26.11 10.83 0.44
C GLY A 61 -26.70 9.55 1.02
N LYS A 62 -27.08 8.56 0.19
CA LYS A 62 -27.69 7.31 0.61
C LYS A 62 -26.83 6.10 0.25
N ILE A 63 -26.66 5.16 1.16
CA ILE A 63 -26.08 3.85 0.83
C ILE A 63 -27.09 3.10 -0.04
N VAL A 64 -26.78 2.93 -1.32
CA VAL A 64 -27.65 2.27 -2.30
C VAL A 64 -27.29 0.80 -2.51
N VAL A 65 -26.02 0.45 -2.28
CA VAL A 65 -25.50 -0.93 -2.30
C VAL A 65 -24.63 -1.13 -1.07
N SER A 66 -24.77 -2.24 -0.37
CA SER A 66 -23.87 -2.66 0.72
C SER A 66 -24.00 -4.16 0.91
N GLY A 67 -22.87 -4.83 1.15
CA GLY A 67 -22.88 -6.28 1.35
C GLY A 67 -21.53 -6.84 1.78
N THR A 68 -21.51 -8.14 1.96
CA THR A 68 -20.32 -8.91 2.39
C THR A 68 -20.30 -10.27 1.72
N SER A 69 -19.11 -10.85 1.52
CA SER A 69 -18.91 -12.25 1.12
C SER A 69 -17.67 -12.82 1.81
N GLY A 70 -17.60 -14.15 1.94
CA GLY A 70 -16.48 -14.85 2.55
C GLY A 70 -16.62 -15.06 4.06
N ILE A 71 -15.51 -15.26 4.75
CA ILE A 71 -15.45 -15.66 6.17
C ILE A 71 -14.94 -14.52 7.06
N PHE A 72 -15.48 -14.48 8.29
CA PHE A 72 -14.99 -13.56 9.32
C PHE A 72 -13.87 -14.18 10.17
N HIS A 73 -14.01 -15.46 10.53
CA HIS A 73 -13.14 -16.18 11.45
C HIS A 73 -13.27 -17.69 11.20
N LYS A 74 -12.16 -18.42 11.15
CA LYS A 74 -12.13 -19.86 10.92
C LYS A 74 -12.75 -20.60 12.13
N GLY A 75 -13.77 -21.41 11.88
CA GLY A 75 -14.41 -22.24 12.90
C GLY A 75 -15.43 -21.56 13.80
N ASN A 76 -15.73 -20.28 13.62
CA ASN A 76 -16.77 -19.57 14.37
C ASN A 76 -18.04 -19.32 13.55
N VAL A 77 -19.19 -19.31 14.23
CA VAL A 77 -20.52 -19.05 13.63
C VAL A 77 -20.71 -17.56 13.25
N LYS A 78 -19.74 -16.68 13.59
CA LYS A 78 -19.83 -15.26 13.27
C LYS A 78 -19.59 -15.04 11.78
N THR A 79 -20.61 -14.51 11.11
CA THR A 79 -20.52 -14.09 9.71
C THR A 79 -20.03 -12.65 9.60
N LEU A 80 -19.43 -12.30 8.46
CA LEU A 80 -19.19 -10.91 8.11
C LEU A 80 -20.52 -10.14 8.06
N ASP A 81 -20.48 -8.89 8.52
CA ASP A 81 -21.58 -7.95 8.42
C ASP A 81 -21.06 -6.55 8.12
N ASN A 82 -21.94 -5.57 7.87
CA ASN A 82 -21.58 -4.19 7.57
C ASN A 82 -20.92 -3.44 8.75
N LYS A 83 -20.79 -4.08 9.91
CA LYS A 83 -20.10 -3.56 11.10
C LYS A 83 -18.77 -4.25 11.36
N SER A 84 -18.42 -5.27 10.59
CA SER A 84 -17.12 -5.91 10.63
C SER A 84 -16.07 -4.91 10.18
N ILE A 85 -14.99 -4.76 10.96
CA ILE A 85 -13.97 -3.73 10.77
C ILE A 85 -12.74 -4.39 10.12
N PHE A 86 -12.08 -3.66 9.21
CA PHE A 86 -10.89 -4.11 8.50
C PHE A 86 -9.78 -3.08 8.63
N GLY A 87 -8.53 -3.48 8.55
CA GLY A 87 -7.43 -2.59 8.23
C GLY A 87 -7.63 -2.01 6.82
N ILE A 88 -7.39 -0.72 6.64
CA ILE A 88 -7.64 -0.06 5.35
C ILE A 88 -6.34 0.34 4.62
N GLY A 89 -5.19 -0.03 5.19
CA GLY A 89 -3.90 0.28 4.60
C GLY A 89 -3.78 1.76 4.23
N SER A 90 -3.23 2.04 3.07
CA SER A 90 -2.95 3.40 2.61
C SER A 90 -4.18 4.29 2.34
N ILE A 91 -5.42 3.77 2.42
CA ILE A 91 -6.60 4.66 2.48
C ILE A 91 -6.51 5.54 3.73
N SER A 92 -5.78 5.11 4.76
CA SER A 92 -5.45 5.90 5.96
C SER A 92 -4.88 7.28 5.64
N LYS A 93 -4.14 7.44 4.53
CA LYS A 93 -3.56 8.71 4.07
C LYS A 93 -4.58 9.81 3.83
N MET A 94 -5.84 9.44 3.59
CA MET A 94 -6.91 10.42 3.45
C MET A 94 -7.24 11.14 4.76
N PHE A 95 -6.91 10.56 5.92
CA PHE A 95 -7.14 11.20 7.22
C PHE A 95 -6.15 12.35 7.51
N PRO A 96 -4.81 12.19 7.41
CA PRO A 96 -3.91 13.33 7.53
C PRO A 96 -4.12 14.35 6.41
N THR A 97 -4.47 13.93 5.19
CA THR A 97 -4.85 14.86 4.11
C THR A 97 -6.04 15.73 4.52
N THR A 98 -7.15 15.10 4.94
CA THR A 98 -8.35 15.82 5.41
C THR A 98 -8.03 16.73 6.59
N ALA A 99 -7.22 16.24 7.55
CA ALA A 99 -6.81 17.00 8.74
C ALA A 99 -5.99 18.25 8.37
N ILE A 100 -5.02 18.11 7.47
CA ILE A 100 -4.21 19.24 6.97
C ILE A 100 -5.09 20.24 6.22
N MET A 101 -6.02 19.78 5.39
CA MET A 101 -6.94 20.68 4.68
C MET A 101 -7.86 21.42 5.65
N LEU A 102 -8.36 20.76 6.71
CA LEU A 102 -9.12 21.43 7.78
C LEU A 102 -8.30 22.51 8.51
N LEU A 103 -7.04 22.20 8.84
CA LEU A 103 -6.15 23.17 9.50
C LEU A 103 -5.79 24.33 8.56
N SER A 104 -5.66 24.07 7.27
CA SER A 104 -5.46 25.09 6.24
C SER A 104 -6.69 26.00 6.08
N ASP A 105 -7.90 25.45 6.04
CA ASP A 105 -9.16 26.22 6.01
C ASP A 105 -9.32 27.11 7.24
N GLN A 106 -8.77 26.68 8.39
CA GLN A 106 -8.74 27.46 9.63
C GLN A 106 -7.62 28.52 9.67
N GLY A 107 -6.79 28.62 8.61
CA GLY A 107 -5.63 29.51 8.54
C GLY A 107 -4.50 29.16 9.50
N LYS A 108 -4.45 27.92 10.02
CA LYS A 108 -3.43 27.47 10.97
C LYS A 108 -2.16 26.96 10.30
N LEU A 109 -2.25 26.55 9.04
CA LEU A 109 -1.11 26.17 8.21
C LEU A 109 -1.34 26.54 6.73
N ASN A 110 -0.22 26.69 6.01
CA ASN A 110 -0.19 26.89 4.57
C ASN A 110 0.50 25.68 3.92
N LEU A 111 -0.12 25.10 2.90
CA LEU A 111 0.41 23.91 2.21
C LEU A 111 1.79 24.16 1.57
N ASP A 112 2.06 25.39 1.15
CA ASP A 112 3.27 25.74 0.40
C ASP A 112 4.41 26.27 1.32
N GLU A 113 4.20 26.27 2.65
CA GLU A 113 5.24 26.53 3.64
C GLU A 113 6.05 25.27 3.95
N PRO A 114 7.35 25.43 4.27
CA PRO A 114 8.20 24.30 4.69
C PRO A 114 7.65 23.57 5.92
N VAL A 115 7.76 22.24 5.92
CA VAL A 115 7.39 21.38 7.06
C VAL A 115 8.10 21.82 8.35
N ALA A 116 9.38 22.20 8.25
CA ALA A 116 10.19 22.67 9.38
C ALA A 116 9.63 23.93 10.05
N THR A 117 8.77 24.70 9.38
CA THR A 117 8.05 25.85 9.98
C THR A 117 7.07 25.38 11.05
N TYR A 118 6.40 24.27 10.82
CA TYR A 118 5.39 23.69 11.73
C TYR A 118 5.96 22.66 12.68
N LEU A 119 7.01 21.95 12.25
CA LEU A 119 7.68 20.88 13.00
C LEU A 119 9.20 21.17 13.09
N PRO A 120 9.63 22.08 13.99
CA PRO A 120 11.06 22.48 14.09
C PRO A 120 12.02 21.34 14.46
N GLU A 121 11.50 20.25 15.01
CA GLU A 121 12.23 19.04 15.35
C GLU A 121 12.61 18.20 14.13
N PHE A 122 11.90 18.39 13.00
CA PHE A 122 12.18 17.70 11.73
C PHE A 122 13.53 18.13 11.17
N LYS A 123 14.41 17.16 10.97
CA LYS A 123 15.75 17.32 10.38
C LYS A 123 16.10 16.08 9.58
N MET A 124 16.97 16.24 8.59
CA MET A 124 17.56 15.15 7.83
C MET A 124 19.07 15.37 7.66
N ALA A 125 19.79 14.35 7.26
CA ALA A 125 21.22 14.43 6.92
C ALA A 125 21.48 15.23 5.61
N ASP A 126 20.43 15.53 4.87
CA ASP A 126 20.47 16.31 3.62
C ASP A 126 19.79 17.66 3.83
N GLU A 127 20.53 18.75 3.71
CA GLU A 127 20.06 20.13 3.99
C GLU A 127 18.87 20.58 3.14
N ARG A 128 18.63 19.92 1.98
CA ARG A 128 17.46 20.20 1.12
C ARG A 128 16.12 19.88 1.81
N TYR A 129 16.13 19.15 2.94
CA TYR A 129 14.90 18.89 3.73
C TYR A 129 14.17 20.19 4.12
N LYS A 130 14.91 21.33 4.21
CA LYS A 130 14.33 22.63 4.55
C LYS A 130 13.38 23.19 3.48
N GLU A 131 13.46 22.64 2.27
CA GLU A 131 12.62 23.03 1.13
C GLU A 131 11.35 22.17 1.01
N ILE A 132 11.27 21.07 1.77
CA ILE A 132 10.09 20.19 1.77
C ILE A 132 8.89 20.94 2.35
N THR A 133 7.87 21.18 1.51
CA THR A 133 6.62 21.81 1.94
C THR A 133 5.58 20.77 2.39
N VAL A 134 4.55 21.21 3.11
CA VAL A 134 3.43 20.36 3.52
C VAL A 134 2.73 19.75 2.29
N ARG A 135 2.59 20.49 1.19
CA ARG A 135 2.06 20.00 -0.09
C ARG A 135 2.85 18.79 -0.60
N MET A 136 4.18 18.88 -0.56
CA MET A 136 5.07 17.82 -1.07
C MET A 136 4.96 16.50 -0.28
N LEU A 137 4.51 16.54 0.97
CA LEU A 137 4.16 15.33 1.72
C LEU A 137 2.93 14.65 1.13
N LEU A 138 1.88 15.45 0.79
CA LEU A 138 0.57 14.94 0.38
C LEU A 138 0.51 14.52 -1.09
N ASN A 139 1.37 15.08 -1.96
CA ASN A 139 1.45 14.72 -3.37
C ASN A 139 2.64 13.81 -3.70
N HIS A 140 3.31 13.28 -2.68
CA HIS A 140 4.45 12.37 -2.81
C HIS A 140 5.71 12.95 -3.50
N SER A 141 5.88 14.28 -3.52
CA SER A 141 7.04 14.92 -4.16
C SER A 141 8.11 15.44 -3.19
N SER A 142 8.13 14.93 -1.96
CA SER A 142 9.07 15.39 -0.92
C SER A 142 10.54 15.04 -1.19
N GLY A 143 10.83 14.08 -2.07
CA GLY A 143 12.18 13.55 -2.27
C GLY A 143 12.69 12.61 -1.17
N ILE A 144 11.91 12.34 -0.11
CA ILE A 144 12.27 11.40 0.96
C ILE A 144 12.43 9.98 0.38
N MET A 145 13.44 9.24 0.87
CA MET A 145 13.86 7.93 0.34
C MET A 145 12.72 6.92 0.28
N GLY A 146 11.90 6.80 1.33
CA GLY A 146 10.84 5.80 1.29
C GLY A 146 10.09 5.59 2.59
N SER A 147 10.18 4.39 3.13
CA SER A 147 9.41 3.95 4.29
C SER A 147 10.31 3.39 5.38
N LEU A 148 10.18 3.95 6.57
CA LEU A 148 10.80 3.45 7.80
C LEU A 148 9.89 2.38 8.42
N TYR A 149 10.10 1.12 8.04
CA TYR A 149 9.24 0.01 8.43
C TYR A 149 9.60 -0.66 9.76
N VAL A 150 10.78 -0.37 10.33
CA VAL A 150 11.24 -1.01 11.58
C VAL A 150 10.20 -0.83 12.68
N ASN A 151 9.77 -1.94 13.26
CA ASN A 151 8.75 -1.97 14.31
C ASN A 151 7.42 -1.29 13.91
N SER A 152 7.06 -1.25 12.64
CA SER A 152 5.82 -0.64 12.17
C SER A 152 4.63 -1.61 12.15
N GLY A 153 4.84 -2.86 11.76
CA GLY A 153 3.81 -3.89 11.63
C GLY A 153 3.89 -4.92 12.75
N MET A 154 2.82 -5.04 13.55
CA MET A 154 2.77 -5.88 14.75
C MET A 154 1.57 -6.83 14.73
N TYR A 155 1.67 -7.90 15.51
CA TYR A 155 0.55 -8.77 15.85
C TYR A 155 0.01 -8.45 17.25
N ASP A 156 -1.29 -8.12 17.34
CA ASP A 156 -2.03 -7.82 18.58
C ASP A 156 -1.33 -6.82 19.52
N TYR A 157 -0.53 -5.89 18.98
CA TYR A 157 0.28 -4.98 19.79
C TYR A 157 0.23 -3.52 19.30
N PRO A 158 -0.65 -2.69 19.87
CA PRO A 158 -0.84 -1.29 19.47
C PRO A 158 0.23 -0.37 20.10
N THR A 159 1.52 -0.60 19.79
CA THR A 159 2.62 0.27 20.24
C THR A 159 2.69 1.56 19.40
N THR A 160 3.35 2.59 19.91
CA THR A 160 3.71 3.82 19.21
C THR A 160 5.19 3.87 18.80
N LEU A 161 5.91 2.76 18.96
CA LEU A 161 7.37 2.72 18.88
C LEU A 161 7.94 3.25 17.55
N ASN A 162 7.32 2.92 16.42
CA ASN A 162 7.73 3.44 15.11
C ASN A 162 7.50 4.97 15.03
N HIS A 163 6.31 5.42 15.42
CA HIS A 163 5.96 6.85 15.48
C HIS A 163 6.94 7.64 16.38
N ASP A 164 7.23 7.15 17.58
CA ASP A 164 8.06 7.85 18.56
C ASP A 164 9.53 7.95 18.14
N ASN A 165 10.04 6.97 17.38
CA ASN A 165 11.40 6.95 16.85
C ASN A 165 11.53 7.59 15.46
N PHE A 166 10.43 7.88 14.78
CA PHE A 166 10.39 8.26 13.38
C PHE A 166 11.34 9.42 13.02
N LEU A 167 11.26 10.55 13.73
CA LEU A 167 12.12 11.72 13.44
C LEU A 167 13.59 11.43 13.69
N LYS A 168 13.93 10.58 14.65
CA LYS A 168 15.31 10.18 14.95
C LYS A 168 15.90 9.35 13.80
N GLU A 169 15.14 8.40 13.28
CA GLU A 169 15.55 7.55 12.15
C GLU A 169 15.60 8.36 10.85
N LEU A 170 14.62 9.24 10.62
CA LEU A 170 14.58 10.10 9.45
C LEU A 170 15.76 11.09 9.40
N ALA A 171 16.24 11.54 10.58
CA ALA A 171 17.39 12.45 10.68
C ALA A 171 18.70 11.88 10.11
N GLN A 172 18.82 10.57 9.97
CA GLN A 172 19.99 9.89 9.41
C GLN A 172 19.92 9.78 7.87
N GLN A 173 18.75 10.05 7.26
CA GLN A 173 18.53 9.81 5.85
C GLN A 173 18.86 11.03 4.97
N LYS A 174 19.19 10.75 3.70
CA LYS A 174 19.31 11.72 2.63
C LYS A 174 18.07 11.71 1.76
N LEU A 175 17.98 12.63 0.82
CA LEU A 175 16.92 12.68 -0.18
C LEU A 175 17.36 11.94 -1.47
N LYS A 176 16.40 11.28 -2.13
CA LYS A 176 16.61 10.61 -3.44
C LYS A 176 16.52 11.54 -4.64
N GLY A 177 15.93 12.74 -4.47
CA GLY A 177 15.79 13.76 -5.50
C GLY A 177 15.50 15.11 -4.85
N ASP A 178 15.47 16.17 -5.66
CA ASP A 178 15.13 17.50 -5.17
C ASP A 178 13.65 17.56 -4.76
N PRO A 179 13.31 18.23 -3.64
CA PRO A 179 11.93 18.45 -3.26
C PRO A 179 11.13 19.09 -4.39
N GLY A 180 10.02 18.44 -4.79
CA GLY A 180 9.15 18.90 -5.86
C GLY A 180 9.55 18.46 -7.27
N GLU A 181 10.68 17.78 -7.47
CA GLU A 181 11.16 17.38 -8.79
C GLU A 181 10.26 16.32 -9.45
N PHE A 182 9.79 15.35 -8.70
CA PHE A 182 8.85 14.31 -9.15
C PHE A 182 8.07 13.71 -8.00
N SER A 183 6.89 13.16 -8.34
CA SER A 183 6.06 12.45 -7.37
C SER A 183 6.37 10.95 -7.41
N VAL A 184 6.79 10.39 -6.28
CA VAL A 184 7.02 8.97 -6.08
C VAL A 184 6.49 8.54 -4.72
N TYR A 185 5.71 7.47 -4.69
CA TYR A 185 4.98 7.03 -3.50
C TYR A 185 5.88 6.98 -2.25
N CYS A 186 5.46 7.64 -1.17
CA CYS A 186 6.24 7.78 0.05
C CYS A 186 5.35 7.70 1.30
N ASN A 187 5.53 6.66 2.12
CA ASN A 187 4.80 6.50 3.38
C ASN A 187 5.29 7.49 4.44
N ASP A 188 6.60 7.72 4.51
CA ASP A 188 7.22 8.61 5.50
C ASP A 188 6.71 10.05 5.38
N GLY A 189 6.37 10.49 4.16
CA GLY A 189 5.70 11.77 3.96
C GLY A 189 4.37 11.87 4.70
N PHE A 190 3.60 10.79 4.80
CA PHE A 190 2.32 10.77 5.51
C PHE A 190 2.47 10.55 7.02
N THR A 191 3.50 9.84 7.47
CA THR A 191 3.88 9.83 8.90
C THR A 191 4.33 11.23 9.34
N LEU A 192 5.08 11.95 8.50
CA LEU A 192 5.46 13.33 8.78
C LEU A 192 4.24 14.27 8.77
N ALA A 193 3.28 14.06 7.87
CA ALA A 193 2.01 14.80 7.84
C ALA A 193 1.18 14.55 9.11
N GLU A 194 1.15 13.32 9.63
CA GLU A 194 0.55 13.00 10.94
C GLU A 194 1.17 13.85 12.06
N LEU A 195 2.50 13.89 12.15
CA LEU A 195 3.22 14.70 13.15
C LEU A 195 2.97 16.21 13.01
N VAL A 196 2.83 16.72 11.77
CA VAL A 196 2.43 18.11 11.52
C VAL A 196 1.03 18.38 12.06
N VAL A 197 0.07 17.47 11.86
CA VAL A 197 -1.28 17.59 12.42
C VAL A 197 -1.24 17.65 13.94
N GLU A 198 -0.48 16.78 14.60
CA GLU A 198 -0.33 16.76 16.05
C GLU A 198 0.26 18.07 16.57
N LYS A 199 1.34 18.52 15.96
CA LYS A 199 2.03 19.75 16.36
C LYS A 199 1.17 20.99 16.24
N VAL A 200 0.49 21.15 15.11
CA VAL A 200 -0.33 22.32 14.80
C VAL A 200 -1.63 22.34 15.61
N SER A 201 -2.22 21.18 15.85
CA SER A 201 -3.49 21.05 16.59
C SER A 201 -3.31 21.00 18.10
N GLY A 202 -2.17 20.51 18.60
CA GLY A 202 -1.93 20.22 19.99
C GLY A 202 -2.70 18.99 20.52
N MET A 203 -3.17 18.13 19.61
CA MET A 203 -3.91 16.90 19.91
C MET A 203 -3.13 15.71 19.34
N SER A 204 -3.28 14.52 19.93
CA SER A 204 -2.81 13.29 19.25
C SER A 204 -3.56 13.12 17.92
N PHE A 205 -2.92 12.46 16.96
CA PHE A 205 -3.54 12.25 15.65
C PHE A 205 -4.86 11.48 15.76
N SER A 206 -4.90 10.43 16.57
CA SER A 206 -6.12 9.64 16.82
C SER A 206 -7.26 10.48 17.40
N GLU A 207 -6.98 11.35 18.37
CA GLU A 207 -7.98 12.28 18.92
C GLU A 207 -8.44 13.33 17.89
N PHE A 208 -7.50 13.86 17.08
CA PHE A 208 -7.82 14.84 16.07
C PHE A 208 -8.77 14.28 15.03
N ILE A 209 -8.45 13.12 14.42
CA ILE A 209 -9.29 12.53 13.38
C ILE A 209 -10.64 12.09 13.94
N LYS A 210 -10.69 11.57 15.17
CA LYS A 210 -11.94 11.22 15.84
C LYS A 210 -12.86 12.42 15.97
N LYS A 211 -12.39 13.50 16.57
CA LYS A 211 -13.19 14.68 16.88
C LYS A 211 -13.57 15.51 15.65
N ASN A 212 -12.65 15.64 14.69
CA ASN A 212 -12.80 16.59 13.58
C ASN A 212 -13.21 15.93 12.26
N ILE A 213 -13.12 14.60 12.13
CA ILE A 213 -13.44 13.88 10.88
C ILE A 213 -14.48 12.79 11.13
N THR A 214 -14.18 11.76 11.96
CA THR A 214 -15.02 10.58 12.03
C THR A 214 -16.34 10.83 12.77
N GLU A 215 -16.34 11.56 13.89
CA GLU A 215 -17.57 11.93 14.61
C GLU A 215 -18.48 12.83 13.76
N PRO A 216 -18.00 13.95 13.13
CA PRO A 216 -18.83 14.77 12.25
C PRO A 216 -19.43 14.02 11.06
N LEU A 217 -18.71 13.06 10.48
CA LEU A 217 -19.18 12.25 9.36
C LEU A 217 -20.01 11.00 9.78
N GLY A 218 -20.20 10.76 11.08
CA GLY A 218 -20.92 9.58 11.57
C GLY A 218 -20.21 8.25 11.29
N MET A 219 -18.89 8.26 11.16
CA MET A 219 -18.03 7.10 10.90
C MET A 219 -17.74 6.33 12.20
N THR A 220 -18.77 5.72 12.76
CA THR A 220 -18.73 5.13 14.11
C THR A 220 -17.86 3.87 14.22
N ASN A 221 -17.56 3.23 13.09
CA ASN A 221 -16.76 2.01 13.00
C ASN A 221 -15.30 2.27 12.58
N THR A 222 -14.94 3.53 12.34
CA THR A 222 -13.55 3.92 12.02
C THR A 222 -12.77 4.12 13.30
N LYS A 223 -11.61 3.46 13.39
CA LYS A 223 -10.76 3.39 14.58
C LYS A 223 -9.29 3.46 14.20
N THR A 224 -8.47 3.83 15.18
CA THR A 224 -7.01 3.66 15.11
C THR A 224 -6.56 2.56 16.07
N PRO A 225 -5.31 2.08 15.97
CA PRO A 225 -4.76 1.15 16.96
C PRO A 225 -4.75 1.70 18.39
N GLN A 226 -4.75 3.03 18.56
CA GLN A 226 -4.73 3.70 19.87
C GLN A 226 -6.12 3.89 20.49
N ASP A 227 -7.19 3.67 19.72
CA ASP A 227 -8.56 3.75 20.24
C ASP A 227 -8.93 2.54 21.10
N ASP A 228 -9.78 2.78 22.10
CA ASP A 228 -10.43 1.71 22.85
C ASP A 228 -11.71 1.27 22.12
N PHE A 229 -11.73 0.03 21.64
CA PHE A 229 -12.87 -0.59 20.98
C PHE A 229 -12.80 -2.12 21.05
N ASP A 230 -13.93 -2.77 20.83
CA ASP A 230 -14.00 -4.25 20.75
C ASP A 230 -13.26 -4.77 19.51
N ARG A 231 -12.02 -5.25 19.72
CA ARG A 231 -11.17 -5.81 18.66
C ARG A 231 -11.70 -7.13 18.08
N ASN A 232 -12.67 -7.78 18.72
CA ASN A 232 -13.36 -8.94 18.15
C ASN A 232 -14.27 -8.56 16.97
N ARG A 233 -14.40 -7.27 16.66
CA ARG A 233 -15.08 -6.78 15.45
C ARG A 233 -14.14 -6.69 14.24
N LEU A 234 -12.83 -6.82 14.43
CA LEU A 234 -11.86 -6.88 13.33
C LEU A 234 -11.98 -8.23 12.62
N ALA A 235 -12.20 -8.18 11.31
CA ALA A 235 -12.18 -9.36 10.45
C ALA A 235 -10.81 -10.02 10.55
N ARG A 236 -10.76 -11.35 10.57
CA ARG A 236 -9.52 -12.08 10.65
C ARG A 236 -8.83 -12.15 9.30
N THR A 237 -7.53 -12.25 9.35
CA THR A 237 -6.65 -12.42 8.19
C THR A 237 -6.04 -13.81 8.22
N PHE A 238 -5.58 -14.25 7.05
CA PHE A 238 -5.10 -15.62 6.87
C PHE A 238 -3.81 -15.60 6.05
N LYS A 239 -2.87 -16.45 6.44
CA LYS A 239 -1.66 -16.76 5.67
C LYS A 239 -1.56 -18.26 5.51
N ASN A 240 -1.45 -18.75 4.28
CA ASN A 240 -1.44 -20.19 3.98
C ASN A 240 -2.61 -20.94 4.66
N GLU A 241 -3.81 -20.39 4.59
CA GLU A 241 -5.05 -20.90 5.24
C GLU A 241 -5.03 -20.93 6.78
N GLU A 242 -3.97 -20.48 7.43
CA GLU A 242 -3.90 -20.33 8.87
C GLU A 242 -4.33 -18.91 9.28
N GLU A 243 -5.21 -18.83 10.29
CA GLU A 243 -5.65 -17.56 10.84
C GLU A 243 -4.49 -16.88 11.59
N THR A 244 -4.25 -15.61 11.27
CA THR A 244 -3.22 -14.81 11.94
C THR A 244 -3.80 -14.01 13.11
N PRO A 245 -2.98 -13.61 14.09
CA PRO A 245 -3.36 -12.59 15.04
C PRO A 245 -3.69 -11.26 14.34
N ILE A 246 -4.34 -10.33 15.05
CA ILE A 246 -4.76 -9.05 14.47
C ILE A 246 -3.52 -8.24 14.05
N GLU A 247 -3.49 -7.87 12.77
CA GLU A 247 -2.49 -6.96 12.23
C GLU A 247 -2.70 -5.54 12.78
N THR A 248 -1.63 -4.93 13.26
CA THR A 248 -1.60 -3.58 13.80
C THR A 248 -0.45 -2.79 13.17
N LEU A 249 -0.76 -1.71 12.46
CA LEU A 249 0.25 -0.81 11.92
C LEU A 249 0.36 0.46 12.78
N ASN A 250 1.59 0.80 13.18
CA ASN A 250 1.86 1.92 14.09
C ASN A 250 2.07 3.25 13.37
N MET A 251 2.31 3.23 12.05
CA MET A 251 2.32 4.39 11.16
C MET A 251 0.87 4.76 10.79
N ILE A 252 0.12 5.34 11.73
CA ILE A 252 -1.34 5.46 11.65
C ILE A 252 -1.78 6.25 10.44
N GLY A 253 -1.24 7.45 10.23
CA GLY A 253 -1.60 8.31 9.09
C GLY A 253 -1.17 7.75 7.74
N ALA A 254 -0.13 6.90 7.70
CA ALA A 254 0.31 6.26 6.47
C ALA A 254 -0.46 4.98 6.13
N GLY A 255 -0.92 4.20 7.15
CA GLY A 255 -1.50 2.88 6.88
C GLY A 255 -2.29 2.23 8.02
N GLY A 256 -2.35 2.80 9.23
CA GLY A 256 -2.80 2.09 10.44
C GLY A 256 -4.28 2.25 10.83
N VAL A 257 -5.09 2.90 10.03
CA VAL A 257 -6.52 3.09 10.35
C VAL A 257 -7.31 1.81 10.05
N TYR A 258 -8.31 1.53 10.88
CA TYR A 258 -9.32 0.50 10.67
C TYR A 258 -10.67 1.13 10.31
N SER A 259 -11.43 0.54 9.39
CA SER A 259 -12.74 1.09 9.00
C SER A 259 -13.69 0.02 8.44
N THR A 260 -14.86 0.46 7.98
CA THR A 260 -15.84 -0.31 7.21
C THR A 260 -16.04 0.36 5.84
N ALA A 261 -16.53 -0.38 4.85
CA ALA A 261 -16.81 0.15 3.53
C ALA A 261 -17.85 1.30 3.58
N GLU A 262 -18.87 1.21 4.43
CA GLU A 262 -19.86 2.28 4.60
C GLU A 262 -19.25 3.56 5.19
N ASP A 263 -18.36 3.42 6.20
CA ASP A 263 -17.69 4.59 6.79
C ASP A 263 -16.74 5.25 5.78
N LEU A 264 -16.03 4.47 4.95
CA LEU A 264 -15.21 5.02 3.86
C LEU A 264 -16.04 5.75 2.81
N CYS A 265 -17.25 5.26 2.47
CA CYS A 265 -18.17 6.00 1.62
C CYS A 265 -18.58 7.35 2.25
N ARG A 266 -18.77 7.40 3.60
CA ARG A 266 -19.04 8.66 4.32
C ARG A 266 -17.84 9.61 4.27
N LEU A 267 -16.61 9.09 4.36
CA LEU A 267 -15.41 9.92 4.13
C LEU A 267 -15.41 10.50 2.71
N GLY A 268 -15.80 9.69 1.71
CA GLY A 268 -15.93 10.13 0.31
C GLY A 268 -16.89 11.32 0.16
N GLN A 269 -17.96 11.39 0.94
CA GLN A 269 -18.90 12.51 0.88
C GLN A 269 -18.25 13.87 1.21
N ALA A 270 -17.18 13.89 2.01
CA ALA A 270 -16.46 15.13 2.30
C ALA A 270 -15.82 15.77 1.06
N TYR A 271 -15.65 15.00 -0.02
CA TYR A 271 -15.05 15.45 -1.28
C TYR A 271 -16.06 15.63 -2.42
N MET A 272 -17.34 15.34 -2.20
CA MET A 272 -18.40 15.54 -3.19
C MET A 272 -18.82 16.99 -3.29
N ASN A 273 -19.38 17.39 -4.44
CA ASN A 273 -19.90 18.73 -4.64
C ASN A 273 -21.18 18.98 -3.85
N ASP A 274 -22.12 18.04 -3.93
CA ASP A 274 -23.33 18.00 -3.10
C ASP A 274 -23.44 16.63 -2.40
N PRO A 275 -22.87 16.49 -1.21
CA PRO A 275 -22.79 15.18 -0.56
C PRO A 275 -24.13 14.63 -0.06
N GLY A 276 -25.27 15.37 -0.22
CA GLY A 276 -26.55 14.97 0.33
C GLY A 276 -26.58 14.88 1.87
N TYR A 277 -25.49 15.26 2.54
CA TYR A 277 -25.30 15.20 3.99
C TYR A 277 -24.66 16.50 4.51
N ALA A 278 -25.38 17.26 5.29
CA ALA A 278 -24.98 18.63 5.70
C ALA A 278 -23.68 18.70 6.48
N ALA A 279 -23.32 17.69 7.26
CA ALA A 279 -22.06 17.66 8.00
C ALA A 279 -20.86 17.46 7.04
N ALA A 280 -20.98 16.58 6.07
CA ALA A 280 -19.96 16.37 5.03
C ALA A 280 -19.77 17.62 4.16
N ALA A 281 -20.87 18.31 3.80
CA ALA A 281 -20.82 19.56 3.03
C ALA A 281 -20.03 20.68 3.73
N LYS A 282 -20.00 20.65 5.07
CA LYS A 282 -19.34 21.67 5.90
C LYS A 282 -17.94 21.26 6.37
N LEU A 283 -17.54 20.03 6.13
CA LEU A 283 -16.26 19.51 6.65
C LEU A 283 -15.08 20.24 6.01
N LEU A 284 -15.07 20.32 4.69
CA LEU A 284 -14.04 21.01 3.89
C LEU A 284 -14.67 22.15 3.09
N SER A 285 -13.96 23.26 2.97
CA SER A 285 -14.35 24.33 2.05
C SER A 285 -14.30 23.84 0.60
N GLN A 286 -15.03 24.50 -0.30
CA GLN A 286 -14.95 24.17 -1.74
C GLN A 286 -13.53 24.37 -2.29
N GLU A 287 -12.79 25.34 -1.78
CA GLU A 287 -11.39 25.57 -2.13
C GLU A 287 -10.51 24.39 -1.71
N ALA A 288 -10.67 23.91 -0.46
CA ALA A 288 -9.93 22.73 0.03
C ALA A 288 -10.21 21.49 -0.81
N LYS A 289 -11.50 21.21 -1.12
CA LYS A 289 -11.87 20.10 -2.02
C LYS A 289 -11.16 20.23 -3.36
N THR A 290 -11.30 21.38 -4.03
CA THR A 290 -10.70 21.61 -5.35
C THR A 290 -9.17 21.43 -5.33
N ARG A 291 -8.49 21.89 -4.27
CA ARG A 291 -7.04 21.71 -4.13
C ARG A 291 -6.63 20.21 -4.09
N THR A 292 -7.41 19.37 -3.40
CA THR A 292 -7.07 17.94 -3.30
C THR A 292 -7.24 17.21 -4.62
N MET A 293 -8.07 17.73 -5.52
CA MET A 293 -8.44 17.10 -6.81
C MET A 293 -7.57 17.57 -7.98
N GLN A 294 -6.61 18.49 -7.74
CA GLN A 294 -5.71 18.95 -8.79
C GLN A 294 -4.74 17.85 -9.22
N LYS A 295 -4.32 17.89 -10.49
CA LYS A 295 -3.32 16.98 -11.05
C LYS A 295 -1.93 17.36 -10.54
N GLU A 296 -1.64 17.05 -9.28
CA GLU A 296 -0.39 17.40 -8.61
C GLU A 296 0.83 16.72 -9.25
N TYR A 297 0.65 15.54 -9.86
CA TYR A 297 1.70 14.81 -10.57
C TYR A 297 2.28 15.57 -11.78
N LEU A 298 1.57 16.57 -12.32
CA LEU A 298 2.06 17.43 -13.41
C LEU A 298 2.96 18.57 -12.95
N ARG A 299 3.23 18.71 -11.65
CA ARG A 299 4.13 19.73 -11.11
C ARG A 299 5.61 19.42 -11.31
N GLY A 300 5.95 18.15 -11.48
CA GLY A 300 7.30 17.66 -11.73
C GLY A 300 7.37 16.79 -12.99
N ILE A 301 8.49 16.11 -13.17
CA ILE A 301 8.66 15.15 -14.27
C ILE A 301 7.81 13.90 -14.01
N GLY A 302 7.37 13.27 -15.09
CA GLY A 302 6.58 12.04 -15.06
C GLY A 302 5.71 11.86 -16.30
N PRO A 303 4.97 10.74 -16.41
CA PRO A 303 4.08 10.50 -17.53
C PRO A 303 3.05 11.63 -17.70
N GLU A 304 3.01 12.24 -18.88
CA GLU A 304 2.07 13.34 -19.19
C GLU A 304 0.60 12.91 -19.12
N GLN A 305 0.31 11.67 -19.53
CA GLN A 305 -1.00 11.05 -19.44
C GLN A 305 -0.97 9.91 -18.44
N ASN A 306 -1.55 10.14 -17.30
CA ASN A 306 -1.63 9.14 -16.24
C ASN A 306 -3.11 8.76 -16.04
N GLU A 307 -3.71 8.17 -17.08
CA GLU A 307 -5.12 7.71 -17.08
C GLU A 307 -5.38 6.57 -16.08
N GLY A 308 -4.33 6.13 -15.40
CA GLY A 308 -4.34 4.90 -14.63
C GLY A 308 -4.44 5.09 -13.12
N LEU A 309 -3.78 4.16 -12.43
CA LEU A 309 -3.84 3.98 -10.98
C LEU A 309 -3.15 5.10 -10.18
N PHE A 310 -2.19 5.81 -10.79
CA PHE A 310 -1.29 6.74 -10.07
C PHE A 310 -1.13 8.09 -10.81
N GLY A 311 -2.19 8.89 -10.80
CA GLY A 311 -2.19 10.30 -11.20
C GLY A 311 -2.41 11.18 -9.97
N TYR A 312 -1.38 11.35 -9.13
CA TYR A 312 -1.51 11.91 -7.78
C TYR A 312 -2.21 13.26 -7.70
N GLY A 313 -3.16 13.35 -6.77
CA GLY A 313 -3.63 14.59 -6.16
C GLY A 313 -3.04 14.75 -4.75
N LEU A 314 -3.63 15.59 -3.91
CA LEU A 314 -3.26 15.62 -2.50
C LEU A 314 -3.94 14.45 -1.77
N GLY A 315 -3.14 13.47 -1.37
CA GLY A 315 -3.57 12.23 -0.72
C GLY A 315 -4.14 11.17 -1.65
N TRP A 316 -4.65 11.52 -2.82
CA TRP A 316 -5.21 10.61 -3.80
C TRP A 316 -4.13 9.94 -4.64
N ASP A 317 -4.29 8.64 -4.91
CA ASP A 317 -3.42 7.91 -5.84
C ASP A 317 -3.69 8.34 -7.29
N SER A 318 -4.95 8.62 -7.62
CA SER A 318 -5.32 9.14 -8.92
C SER A 318 -6.49 10.14 -8.79
N VAL A 319 -6.45 11.20 -9.61
CA VAL A 319 -7.53 12.19 -9.76
C VAL A 319 -8.09 12.23 -11.19
N ASP A 320 -7.60 11.35 -12.07
CA ASP A 320 -7.95 11.27 -13.48
C ASP A 320 -8.00 9.80 -13.94
N ALA A 321 -8.73 8.97 -13.20
CA ALA A 321 -8.64 7.54 -13.31
C ALA A 321 -9.42 6.94 -14.49
N TYR A 322 -8.81 5.94 -15.14
CA TYR A 322 -9.53 5.00 -16.01
C TYR A 322 -10.53 4.16 -15.17
N PRO A 323 -11.75 3.83 -15.67
CA PRO A 323 -12.25 4.12 -17.01
C PRO A 323 -13.00 5.46 -17.14
N TYR A 324 -13.12 6.24 -16.08
CA TYR A 324 -13.95 7.44 -16.01
C TYR A 324 -13.43 8.57 -16.91
N SER A 325 -12.11 8.64 -17.13
CA SER A 325 -11.48 9.57 -18.09
C SER A 325 -12.05 9.43 -19.51
N GLN A 326 -12.50 8.21 -19.90
CA GLN A 326 -13.16 7.98 -21.20
C GLN A 326 -14.54 8.65 -21.33
N TYR A 327 -15.15 9.03 -20.21
CA TYR A 327 -16.44 9.72 -20.13
C TYR A 327 -16.29 11.21 -19.79
N ASN A 328 -15.06 11.70 -19.65
CA ASN A 328 -14.75 13.03 -19.10
C ASN A 328 -15.29 13.21 -17.67
N ILE A 329 -15.32 12.13 -16.90
CA ILE A 329 -15.72 12.13 -15.49
C ILE A 329 -14.46 12.15 -14.63
N GLN A 330 -14.37 13.12 -13.72
CA GLN A 330 -13.32 13.15 -12.71
C GLN A 330 -13.57 12.04 -11.68
N ALA A 331 -12.57 11.18 -11.47
CA ALA A 331 -12.63 10.11 -10.48
C ALA A 331 -11.39 10.15 -9.59
N LEU A 332 -11.64 10.16 -8.29
CA LEU A 332 -10.62 10.15 -7.25
C LEU A 332 -10.48 8.72 -6.73
N ILE A 333 -9.26 8.19 -6.75
CA ILE A 333 -8.99 6.82 -6.30
C ILE A 333 -7.97 6.84 -5.18
N LYS A 334 -8.21 6.02 -4.15
CA LYS A 334 -7.23 5.67 -3.13
C LYS A 334 -7.27 4.18 -2.85
N GLY A 335 -6.17 3.50 -3.14
CA GLY A 335 -5.94 2.13 -2.72
C GLY A 335 -5.27 2.05 -1.35
N GLY A 336 -5.33 0.89 -0.74
CA GLY A 336 -4.64 0.63 0.53
C GLY A 336 -4.35 -0.84 0.71
N ASP A 337 -3.07 -1.15 0.94
CA ASP A 337 -2.60 -2.49 1.23
C ASP A 337 -1.76 -2.47 2.50
N THR A 338 -1.97 -3.46 3.36
CA THR A 338 -1.08 -3.88 4.43
C THR A 338 -0.51 -5.25 4.07
N GLY A 339 0.12 -5.95 5.00
CA GLY A 339 0.54 -7.33 4.76
C GLY A 339 -0.64 -8.28 4.51
N LEU A 340 -1.81 -7.99 5.10
CA LEU A 340 -2.93 -8.94 5.15
C LEU A 340 -4.32 -8.32 4.90
N TYR A 341 -4.47 -7.00 5.07
CA TYR A 341 -5.70 -6.26 4.74
C TYR A 341 -5.50 -5.40 3.51
N HIS A 342 -6.57 -5.26 2.74
CA HIS A 342 -6.59 -4.50 1.51
C HIS A 342 -7.86 -3.66 1.43
N GLY A 343 -7.81 -2.55 0.70
CA GLY A 343 -8.99 -1.71 0.52
C GLY A 343 -8.89 -0.83 -0.72
N SER A 344 -10.04 -0.41 -1.21
CA SER A 344 -10.14 0.54 -2.32
C SER A 344 -11.29 1.50 -2.08
N MET A 345 -11.07 2.76 -2.41
CA MET A 345 -12.05 3.83 -2.35
C MET A 345 -12.03 4.62 -3.65
N ILE A 346 -13.21 4.85 -4.24
CA ILE A 346 -13.40 5.63 -5.46
C ILE A 346 -14.47 6.67 -5.17
N VAL A 347 -14.23 7.93 -5.55
CA VAL A 347 -15.20 9.03 -5.43
C VAL A 347 -15.39 9.70 -6.77
N LEU A 348 -16.64 9.91 -7.16
CA LEU A 348 -17.05 10.69 -8.33
C LEU A 348 -17.69 12.00 -7.82
N PRO A 349 -16.92 13.08 -7.64
CA PRO A 349 -17.38 14.26 -6.93
C PRO A 349 -18.57 14.95 -7.57
N GLU A 350 -18.61 15.00 -8.91
CA GLU A 350 -19.66 15.67 -9.68
C GLU A 350 -20.98 14.90 -9.71
N TYR A 351 -20.91 13.59 -9.46
CA TYR A 351 -22.04 12.67 -9.45
C TYR A 351 -22.49 12.29 -8.04
N ASN A 352 -21.89 12.86 -7.01
CA ASN A 352 -22.18 12.60 -5.60
C ASN A 352 -22.16 11.10 -5.24
N MET A 353 -21.27 10.35 -5.88
CA MET A 353 -21.12 8.91 -5.69
C MET A 353 -19.77 8.57 -5.05
N ALA A 354 -19.78 7.56 -4.21
CA ALA A 354 -18.54 6.91 -3.78
C ALA A 354 -18.76 5.39 -3.62
N PHE A 355 -17.70 4.65 -3.89
CA PHE A 355 -17.60 3.23 -3.65
C PHE A 355 -16.43 2.97 -2.71
N ALA A 356 -16.58 1.99 -1.83
CA ALA A 356 -15.47 1.42 -1.06
C ALA A 356 -15.61 -0.09 -0.94
N ALA A 357 -14.47 -0.77 -0.96
CA ALA A 357 -14.33 -2.17 -0.60
C ALA A 357 -13.19 -2.34 0.40
N VAL A 358 -13.35 -3.21 1.38
CA VAL A 358 -12.32 -3.61 2.34
C VAL A 358 -12.25 -5.13 2.39
N LEU A 359 -11.04 -5.67 2.35
CA LEU A 359 -10.77 -7.09 2.11
C LEU A 359 -9.78 -7.65 3.13
N SER A 360 -9.92 -8.93 3.41
CA SER A 360 -8.95 -9.78 4.07
C SER A 360 -8.39 -10.75 3.02
N GLY A 361 -7.10 -10.65 2.70
CA GLY A 361 -6.49 -11.31 1.56
C GLY A 361 -6.80 -10.64 0.21
N GLY A 362 -6.20 -11.14 -0.87
CA GLY A 362 -6.29 -10.56 -2.21
C GLY A 362 -5.40 -9.32 -2.40
N SER A 363 -5.94 -8.25 -2.97
CA SER A 363 -5.27 -6.96 -3.13
C SER A 363 -6.27 -5.81 -3.28
N SER A 364 -5.85 -4.58 -2.99
CA SER A 364 -6.66 -3.36 -3.20
C SER A 364 -7.08 -3.19 -4.66
N PHE A 365 -6.26 -3.66 -5.57
CA PHE A 365 -6.51 -3.63 -7.02
C PHE A 365 -7.79 -4.38 -7.42
N CYS A 366 -8.07 -5.54 -6.80
CA CYS A 366 -9.29 -6.29 -7.04
C CYS A 366 -10.54 -5.52 -6.58
N GLY A 367 -10.48 -4.91 -5.39
CA GLY A 367 -11.53 -4.03 -4.87
C GLY A 367 -11.77 -2.81 -5.76
N GLN A 368 -10.70 -2.24 -6.33
CA GLN A 368 -10.81 -1.11 -7.24
C GLN A 368 -11.53 -1.47 -8.54
N VAL A 369 -11.19 -2.60 -9.19
CA VAL A 369 -11.86 -3.04 -10.43
C VAL A 369 -13.31 -3.38 -10.18
N MET A 370 -13.65 -4.01 -9.04
CA MET A 370 -15.04 -4.18 -8.60
C MET A 370 -15.77 -2.84 -8.52
N GLY A 371 -15.17 -1.83 -7.87
CA GLY A 371 -15.74 -0.50 -7.72
C GLY A 371 -15.93 0.22 -9.05
N GLN A 372 -14.96 0.13 -9.96
CA GLN A 372 -15.08 0.67 -11.31
C GLN A 372 -16.29 0.12 -12.04
N THR A 373 -16.48 -1.20 -11.98
CA THR A 373 -17.62 -1.87 -12.62
C THR A 373 -18.96 -1.44 -12.01
N LEU A 374 -19.06 -1.36 -10.68
CA LEU A 374 -20.30 -1.02 -9.99
C LEU A 374 -20.69 0.45 -10.18
N LEU A 375 -19.74 1.37 -10.10
CA LEU A 375 -20.00 2.79 -10.32
C LEU A 375 -20.44 3.09 -11.76
N LEU A 376 -19.82 2.45 -12.77
CA LEU A 376 -20.29 2.59 -14.17
C LEU A 376 -21.72 2.07 -14.36
N LYS A 377 -22.08 0.95 -13.71
CA LYS A 377 -23.46 0.43 -13.73
C LYS A 377 -24.42 1.37 -12.99
N THR A 378 -23.98 2.03 -11.93
CA THR A 378 -24.80 3.00 -11.21
C THR A 378 -25.03 4.26 -12.06
N LEU A 379 -23.98 4.83 -12.67
CA LEU A 379 -24.11 5.94 -13.61
C LEU A 379 -25.07 5.62 -14.77
N LEU A 380 -25.03 4.38 -15.26
CA LEU A 380 -25.97 3.94 -16.32
C LEU A 380 -27.41 3.83 -15.78
N ALA A 381 -27.62 3.29 -14.57
CA ALA A 381 -28.94 3.14 -13.95
C ALA A 381 -29.58 4.51 -13.63
N GLU A 382 -28.77 5.51 -13.26
CA GLU A 382 -29.20 6.89 -13.00
C GLU A 382 -29.32 7.74 -14.27
N ASN A 383 -28.97 7.18 -15.44
CA ASN A 383 -28.92 7.84 -16.77
C ASN A 383 -27.89 8.97 -16.90
N ASP A 384 -26.85 8.96 -16.10
CA ASP A 384 -25.72 9.90 -16.18
C ASP A 384 -24.80 9.57 -17.36
N ILE A 385 -24.73 8.30 -17.73
CA ILE A 385 -24.11 7.83 -18.97
C ILE A 385 -25.14 7.04 -19.81
N THR A 386 -24.96 7.04 -21.12
CA THR A 386 -25.89 6.35 -22.03
C THR A 386 -25.50 4.91 -22.35
N LYS A 387 -24.25 4.55 -22.12
CA LYS A 387 -23.72 3.20 -22.33
C LYS A 387 -22.41 3.02 -21.54
N ILE A 388 -22.09 1.78 -21.20
CA ILE A 388 -20.76 1.40 -20.73
C ILE A 388 -19.88 1.11 -21.94
N ILE A 389 -18.74 1.80 -22.03
CA ILE A 389 -17.72 1.54 -23.05
C ILE A 389 -17.05 0.22 -22.70
N PRO A 390 -17.08 -0.79 -23.61
CA PRO A 390 -16.42 -2.06 -23.32
C PRO A 390 -14.91 -1.88 -23.20
N PRO A 391 -14.23 -2.74 -22.43
CA PRO A 391 -12.77 -2.80 -22.42
C PRO A 391 -12.21 -2.92 -23.83
N GLY A 392 -11.05 -2.31 -24.08
CA GLY A 392 -10.36 -2.44 -25.36
C GLY A 392 -9.89 -3.88 -25.60
N ASP A 393 -10.01 -4.35 -26.84
CA ASP A 393 -9.47 -5.66 -27.22
C ASP A 393 -7.94 -5.62 -27.22
N LEU A 394 -7.32 -6.62 -26.59
CA LEU A 394 -5.89 -6.86 -26.67
C LEU A 394 -5.57 -7.49 -28.04
N GLN A 395 -4.67 -6.88 -28.78
CA GLN A 395 -4.28 -7.39 -30.09
C GLN A 395 -2.77 -7.61 -30.15
N ALA A 396 -2.37 -8.76 -30.70
CA ALA A 396 -0.98 -9.04 -30.97
C ALA A 396 -0.37 -7.96 -31.89
N PRO A 397 0.88 -7.55 -31.65
CA PRO A 397 1.54 -6.51 -32.41
C PRO A 397 1.79 -6.93 -33.87
N VAL A 398 1.66 -5.97 -34.78
CA VAL A 398 2.10 -6.11 -36.18
C VAL A 398 3.41 -5.34 -36.33
N LEU A 399 4.49 -6.08 -36.61
CA LEU A 399 5.83 -5.50 -36.80
C LEU A 399 5.83 -4.45 -37.94
N SER A 400 6.42 -3.30 -37.64
CA SER A 400 6.59 -2.19 -38.59
C SER A 400 8.08 -1.77 -38.67
N SER A 401 8.43 -0.97 -39.68
CA SER A 401 9.79 -0.43 -39.82
C SER A 401 10.10 0.52 -38.65
N MET A 402 11.14 0.22 -37.92
CA MET A 402 11.59 1.00 -36.76
C MET A 402 12.64 2.05 -37.19
N PRO A 403 12.55 3.30 -36.71
CA PRO A 403 13.61 4.28 -36.86
C PRO A 403 14.92 3.81 -36.21
N LEU A 404 16.05 3.99 -36.91
CA LEU A 404 17.34 3.44 -36.44
C LEU A 404 17.82 4.06 -35.12
N GLU A 405 17.41 5.29 -34.85
CA GLU A 405 17.71 5.99 -33.57
C GLU A 405 17.20 5.26 -32.33
N GLN A 406 16.18 4.44 -32.45
CA GLN A 406 15.67 3.63 -31.33
C GLN A 406 16.70 2.64 -30.80
N THR A 407 17.69 2.23 -31.62
CA THR A 407 18.76 1.34 -31.16
C THR A 407 19.68 1.96 -30.12
N SER A 408 19.72 3.29 -30.02
CA SER A 408 20.49 4.02 -28.98
C SER A 408 19.99 3.84 -27.56
N TYR A 409 18.75 3.36 -27.41
CA TYR A 409 18.17 3.07 -26.10
C TYR A 409 18.60 1.70 -25.54
N ALA A 410 19.31 0.87 -26.30
CA ALA A 410 19.92 -0.34 -25.75
C ALA A 410 20.84 -0.01 -24.56
N GLY A 411 20.89 -0.90 -23.56
CA GLY A 411 21.73 -0.72 -22.37
C GLY A 411 21.13 -1.34 -21.11
N ILE A 412 21.69 -0.95 -19.97
CA ILE A 412 21.28 -1.43 -18.66
C ILE A 412 20.29 -0.44 -18.04
N TYR A 413 19.23 -0.99 -17.49
CA TYR A 413 18.17 -0.24 -16.82
C TYR A 413 17.91 -0.82 -15.43
N ALA A 414 17.54 0.01 -14.47
CA ALA A 414 17.23 -0.42 -13.12
C ALA A 414 15.96 0.23 -12.57
N ASN A 415 15.39 -0.38 -11.55
CA ASN A 415 14.39 0.22 -10.67
C ASN A 415 14.72 -0.10 -9.21
N ASN A 416 13.78 0.12 -8.29
CA ASN A 416 13.98 -0.16 -6.86
C ASN A 416 14.17 -1.65 -6.53
N ALA A 417 13.81 -2.56 -7.43
CA ALA A 417 13.82 -4.01 -7.16
C ALA A 417 14.84 -4.79 -7.99
N MET A 418 15.11 -4.38 -9.24
CA MET A 418 15.89 -5.22 -10.15
C MET A 418 16.64 -4.44 -11.22
N VAL A 419 17.60 -5.10 -11.85
CA VAL A 419 18.38 -4.60 -12.99
C VAL A 419 18.08 -5.43 -14.22
N MET A 420 17.85 -4.75 -15.36
CA MET A 420 17.46 -5.32 -16.63
C MET A 420 18.47 -4.97 -17.73
N ASN A 421 18.77 -5.91 -18.60
CA ASN A 421 19.45 -5.65 -19.86
C ASN A 421 18.41 -5.46 -20.97
N VAL A 422 18.46 -4.34 -21.66
CA VAL A 422 17.57 -3.98 -22.77
C VAL A 422 18.34 -4.04 -24.08
N SER A 423 18.01 -4.99 -24.93
CA SER A 423 18.56 -5.15 -26.26
C SER A 423 17.54 -4.65 -27.30
N VAL A 424 17.97 -3.76 -28.19
CA VAL A 424 17.13 -3.20 -29.26
C VAL A 424 17.72 -3.60 -30.61
N GLY A 425 17.05 -4.54 -31.27
CA GLY A 425 17.47 -5.03 -32.62
C GLY A 425 17.03 -4.08 -33.73
N THR A 426 17.83 -3.98 -34.77
CA THR A 426 17.53 -3.14 -35.99
C THR A 426 16.28 -3.59 -36.72
N GLU A 427 15.85 -4.82 -36.52
CA GLU A 427 14.59 -5.38 -37.04
C GLU A 427 13.33 -4.91 -36.31
N GLY A 428 13.46 -4.05 -35.28
CA GLY A 428 12.31 -3.54 -34.50
C GLY A 428 11.84 -4.45 -33.39
N LYS A 429 12.74 -5.28 -32.86
CA LYS A 429 12.48 -6.14 -31.70
C LYS A 429 13.26 -5.65 -30.49
N ILE A 430 12.59 -5.53 -29.34
CA ILE A 430 13.21 -5.36 -28.02
C ILE A 430 13.16 -6.68 -27.26
N THR A 431 14.25 -7.00 -26.56
CA THR A 431 14.30 -8.05 -25.54
C THR A 431 14.75 -7.42 -24.23
N ILE A 432 13.98 -7.61 -23.16
CA ILE A 432 14.29 -7.17 -21.80
C ILE A 432 14.54 -8.43 -20.95
N SER A 433 15.76 -8.56 -20.42
CA SER A 433 16.22 -9.73 -19.67
C SER A 433 16.68 -9.30 -18.27
N ALA A 434 16.27 -10.02 -17.22
CA ALA A 434 16.73 -9.75 -15.86
C ALA A 434 18.20 -10.18 -15.69
N LEU A 435 19.04 -9.31 -15.13
CA LEU A 435 20.45 -9.61 -14.88
C LEU A 435 20.69 -10.38 -13.58
N SER A 436 19.85 -10.16 -12.57
CA SER A 436 20.02 -10.75 -11.22
C SER A 436 19.08 -11.92 -10.92
N HIS A 437 18.04 -12.11 -11.72
CA HIS A 437 16.99 -13.12 -11.50
C HIS A 437 16.80 -13.95 -12.77
N LYS A 438 17.62 -14.96 -12.97
CA LYS A 438 17.63 -15.79 -14.19
C LYS A 438 16.39 -16.67 -14.41
N ASP A 439 15.57 -16.81 -13.40
CA ASP A 439 14.27 -17.51 -13.41
C ASP A 439 13.14 -16.64 -13.99
N ILE A 440 13.35 -15.31 -14.11
CA ILE A 440 12.41 -14.40 -14.75
C ILE A 440 12.57 -14.52 -16.28
N PRO A 441 11.51 -14.91 -17.01
CA PRO A 441 11.58 -15.02 -18.47
C PRO A 441 11.79 -13.67 -19.14
N ASP A 442 12.49 -13.68 -20.28
CA ASP A 442 12.68 -12.50 -21.12
C ASP A 442 11.33 -11.94 -21.61
N GLU A 443 11.18 -10.63 -21.55
CA GLU A 443 10.05 -9.93 -22.17
C GLU A 443 10.43 -9.48 -23.58
N ILE A 444 9.55 -9.78 -24.56
CA ILE A 444 9.75 -9.42 -25.97
C ILE A 444 8.69 -8.41 -26.40
N TYR A 445 9.14 -7.36 -27.09
CA TYR A 445 8.28 -6.32 -27.65
C TYR A 445 8.63 -6.09 -29.13
N LEU A 446 7.60 -5.82 -29.96
CA LEU A 446 7.74 -5.52 -31.37
C LEU A 446 7.34 -4.07 -31.65
N TYR A 447 8.10 -3.38 -32.48
CA TYR A 447 7.82 -2.02 -32.91
C TYR A 447 6.60 -2.02 -33.88
N THR A 448 5.65 -1.15 -33.64
CA THR A 448 4.39 -1.07 -34.41
C THR A 448 4.29 0.24 -35.19
N SER A 449 3.32 0.33 -36.11
CA SER A 449 3.00 1.56 -36.87
C SER A 449 2.52 2.72 -36.00
N GLU A 450 2.15 2.44 -34.73
CA GLU A 450 1.80 3.48 -33.73
C GLU A 450 3.04 4.21 -33.17
N GLY A 451 4.28 3.77 -33.52
CA GLY A 451 5.51 4.36 -32.98
C GLY A 451 5.88 3.87 -31.58
N VAL A 452 5.27 2.79 -31.12
CA VAL A 452 5.51 2.19 -29.81
C VAL A 452 5.86 0.71 -29.94
N PHE A 453 6.50 0.16 -28.94
CA PHE A 453 6.76 -1.27 -28.83
C PHE A 453 5.65 -1.95 -28.04
N VAL A 454 5.16 -3.08 -28.54
CA VAL A 454 4.02 -3.82 -27.96
C VAL A 454 4.45 -5.27 -27.70
N ASN A 455 4.11 -5.81 -26.53
CA ASN A 455 4.39 -7.21 -26.21
C ASN A 455 3.46 -8.18 -26.96
N GLU A 456 3.72 -9.47 -26.85
CA GLU A 456 3.10 -10.51 -27.69
C GLU A 456 1.57 -10.53 -27.62
N ASP A 457 0.98 -10.34 -26.44
CA ASP A 457 -0.48 -10.37 -26.24
C ASP A 457 -1.16 -8.99 -26.34
N GLY A 458 -0.39 -7.91 -26.56
CA GLY A 458 -0.91 -6.55 -26.67
C GLY A 458 -1.24 -5.87 -25.35
N SER A 459 -0.96 -6.51 -24.22
CA SER A 459 -1.28 -5.97 -22.88
C SER A 459 -0.32 -4.89 -22.39
N LYS A 460 0.87 -4.78 -22.99
CA LYS A 460 1.90 -3.80 -22.63
C LYS A 460 2.35 -3.01 -23.84
N LYS A 461 2.34 -1.66 -23.72
CA LYS A 461 2.92 -0.74 -24.72
C LYS A 461 4.10 -0.01 -24.08
N LEU A 462 5.27 -0.11 -24.71
CA LEU A 462 6.53 0.44 -24.21
C LEU A 462 6.99 1.59 -25.10
N THR A 463 7.46 2.68 -24.48
CA THR A 463 8.14 3.81 -25.09
C THR A 463 9.36 4.21 -24.26
N PHE A 464 10.37 4.79 -24.94
CA PHE A 464 11.50 5.44 -24.27
C PHE A 464 11.23 6.93 -24.12
N VAL A 465 11.51 7.49 -22.95
CA VAL A 465 11.29 8.91 -22.63
C VAL A 465 12.58 9.50 -22.07
N ASN A 466 13.02 10.65 -22.64
CA ASN A 466 14.10 11.44 -22.09
C ASN A 466 13.50 12.63 -21.37
N GLU A 467 13.74 12.74 -20.06
CA GLU A 467 13.18 13.79 -19.22
C GLU A 467 14.13 14.99 -19.04
N ALA A 468 13.59 16.09 -18.52
CA ALA A 468 14.33 17.34 -18.32
C ALA A 468 15.49 17.21 -17.32
N ASN A 469 15.48 16.20 -16.44
CA ASN A 469 16.57 15.87 -15.53
C ASN A 469 17.75 15.15 -16.22
N GLY A 470 17.68 14.96 -17.55
CA GLY A 470 18.70 14.28 -18.34
C GLY A 470 18.70 12.76 -18.26
N ARG A 471 17.73 12.17 -17.57
CA ARG A 471 17.59 10.71 -17.42
C ARG A 471 16.68 10.13 -18.51
N THR A 472 16.92 8.87 -18.86
CA THR A 472 16.13 8.11 -19.84
C THR A 472 15.34 7.03 -19.12
N TYR A 473 14.05 6.99 -19.43
CA TYR A 473 13.10 6.05 -18.80
C TYR A 473 12.46 5.12 -19.82
N ILE A 474 12.10 3.93 -19.36
CA ILE A 474 11.15 3.05 -20.03
C ILE A 474 9.77 3.33 -19.45
N GLN A 475 8.89 3.93 -20.26
CA GLN A 475 7.47 4.08 -19.93
C GLN A 475 6.71 2.85 -20.44
N ILE A 476 5.90 2.26 -19.58
CA ILE A 476 5.01 1.16 -19.96
C ILE A 476 3.56 1.53 -19.63
N LYS A 477 2.68 1.43 -20.63
CA LYS A 477 1.24 1.40 -20.45
C LYS A 477 0.81 -0.07 -20.36
N LYS A 478 0.32 -0.49 -19.19
CA LYS A 478 -0.16 -1.85 -18.90
C LYS A 478 -1.68 -1.89 -18.89
N ILE A 479 -2.25 -2.87 -19.55
CA ILE A 479 -3.68 -3.18 -19.51
C ILE A 479 -3.83 -4.46 -18.67
N PHE A 480 -4.47 -4.35 -17.53
CA PHE A 480 -4.75 -5.47 -16.66
C PHE A 480 -6.15 -6.01 -16.95
N ASN A 481 -6.22 -7.21 -17.44
CA ASN A 481 -7.49 -7.91 -17.63
C ASN A 481 -7.66 -8.96 -16.52
N LEU A 482 -8.60 -8.72 -15.61
CA LEU A 482 -8.92 -9.62 -14.49
C LEU A 482 -10.14 -10.45 -14.89
N PRO A 483 -9.98 -11.75 -15.14
CA PRO A 483 -11.08 -12.64 -15.53
C PRO A 483 -12.28 -12.51 -14.59
N ASN A 484 -13.48 -12.40 -15.14
CA ASN A 484 -14.76 -12.28 -14.42
C ASN A 484 -14.91 -11.02 -13.55
N LEU A 485 -13.89 -10.18 -13.41
CA LEU A 485 -13.90 -8.98 -12.57
C LEU A 485 -13.92 -7.69 -13.37
N GLY A 486 -13.04 -7.55 -14.37
CA GLY A 486 -12.99 -6.36 -15.22
C GLY A 486 -11.59 -6.05 -15.75
N GLN A 487 -11.44 -4.84 -16.30
CA GLN A 487 -10.19 -4.36 -16.87
C GLN A 487 -9.84 -2.98 -16.30
N THR A 488 -8.54 -2.72 -16.12
CA THR A 488 -8.03 -1.39 -15.80
C THR A 488 -6.68 -1.14 -16.46
N VAL A 489 -6.21 0.10 -16.41
CA VAL A 489 -4.99 0.56 -17.11
C VAL A 489 -4.06 1.24 -16.11
N MET A 490 -2.76 1.09 -16.33
CA MET A 490 -1.71 1.82 -15.60
C MET A 490 -0.65 2.28 -16.59
N THR A 491 -0.24 3.53 -16.51
CA THR A 491 0.94 4.07 -17.20
C THR A 491 1.96 4.52 -16.17
N SER A 492 3.20 4.05 -16.29
CA SER A 492 4.27 4.40 -15.35
C SER A 492 5.64 4.36 -16.05
N TYR A 493 6.61 5.06 -15.48
CA TYR A 493 8.01 4.77 -15.74
C TYR A 493 8.39 3.54 -14.92
N GLU A 494 8.83 2.47 -15.59
CA GLU A 494 9.14 1.20 -14.94
C GLU A 494 10.63 1.06 -14.63
N TYR A 495 11.49 1.60 -15.49
CA TYR A 495 12.93 1.50 -15.37
C TYR A 495 13.60 2.79 -15.83
N GLU A 496 14.75 3.09 -15.23
CA GLU A 496 15.66 4.16 -15.60
C GLU A 496 16.94 3.58 -16.17
N LYS A 497 17.48 4.17 -17.24
CA LYS A 497 18.77 3.80 -17.82
C LYS A 497 19.89 4.19 -16.86
N ILE A 498 20.71 3.21 -16.48
CA ILE A 498 21.87 3.43 -15.61
C ILE A 498 23.18 3.28 -16.38
N GLU A 499 24.20 4.01 -15.93
CA GLU A 499 25.54 3.97 -16.51
C GLU A 499 26.47 3.09 -15.67
N PRO A 500 27.52 2.49 -16.26
CA PRO A 500 28.54 1.78 -15.50
C PRO A 500 29.13 2.64 -14.38
N ASN A 501 29.32 2.06 -13.21
CA ASN A 501 29.95 2.74 -12.08
C ASN A 501 31.42 2.33 -11.96
N ILE A 502 32.31 3.29 -12.10
CA ILE A 502 33.76 3.04 -12.00
C ILE A 502 34.18 3.22 -10.55
N ILE A 503 34.64 2.14 -9.93
CA ILE A 503 35.12 2.11 -8.54
C ILE A 503 36.50 1.49 -8.46
N ASP A 504 37.17 1.63 -7.32
CA ASP A 504 38.46 0.99 -7.06
C ASP A 504 38.33 -0.53 -6.82
N ASP A 505 39.42 -1.25 -7.08
CA ASP A 505 39.46 -2.72 -6.98
C ASP A 505 39.22 -3.22 -5.54
N VAL A 506 39.51 -2.42 -4.51
CA VAL A 506 39.29 -2.81 -3.11
C VAL A 506 37.81 -2.84 -2.80
N SER A 507 37.10 -1.79 -3.19
CA SER A 507 35.64 -1.67 -3.03
C SER A 507 34.91 -2.76 -3.82
N GLN A 508 35.27 -2.98 -5.10
CA GLN A 508 34.66 -4.06 -5.89
C GLN A 508 34.85 -5.43 -5.23
N LYS A 509 36.08 -5.73 -4.81
CA LYS A 509 36.41 -7.00 -4.18
C LYS A 509 35.64 -7.22 -2.87
N ALA A 510 35.49 -6.17 -2.05
CA ALA A 510 34.75 -6.26 -0.78
C ALA A 510 33.29 -6.66 -1.01
N TRP A 511 32.63 -6.10 -2.05
CA TRP A 511 31.25 -6.47 -2.40
C TRP A 511 31.16 -7.83 -3.08
N ASP A 512 32.13 -8.21 -3.91
CA ASP A 512 32.19 -9.55 -4.53
C ASP A 512 32.35 -10.67 -3.49
N GLU A 513 33.07 -10.43 -2.37
CA GLU A 513 33.21 -11.36 -1.25
C GLU A 513 31.90 -11.56 -0.48
N ARG A 514 30.96 -10.59 -0.56
CA ARG A 514 29.60 -10.65 0.02
C ARG A 514 28.59 -11.29 -0.94
N ASN A 515 28.94 -11.53 -2.19
CA ASN A 515 28.02 -12.12 -3.17
C ASN A 515 27.41 -13.43 -2.69
N GLY A 516 26.08 -13.55 -2.74
CA GLY A 516 25.29 -14.69 -2.25
C GLY A 516 25.14 -14.73 -0.73
N THR A 517 25.62 -13.71 0.02
CA THR A 517 25.44 -13.65 1.47
C THR A 517 24.08 -13.07 1.83
N LYS A 518 23.33 -13.77 2.67
CA LYS A 518 22.06 -13.31 3.25
C LYS A 518 22.31 -12.65 4.61
N TYR A 519 21.58 -11.56 4.85
CA TYR A 519 21.60 -10.83 6.12
C TYR A 519 20.20 -10.85 6.71
N TYR A 520 20.05 -11.17 8.00
CA TYR A 520 18.79 -11.39 8.69
C TYR A 520 18.52 -10.35 9.76
N ILE A 521 17.30 -9.82 9.81
CA ILE A 521 16.91 -8.73 10.73
C ILE A 521 17.09 -9.12 12.20
N VAL A 522 17.59 -8.16 13.01
CA VAL A 522 17.88 -8.41 14.43
C VAL A 522 17.24 -7.39 15.37
N ASN A 523 16.72 -6.27 14.89
CA ASN A 523 16.25 -5.16 15.72
C ASN A 523 14.74 -4.93 15.72
N GLU A 524 13.97 -5.94 15.31
CA GLU A 524 12.50 -5.96 15.45
C GLU A 524 12.10 -6.56 16.81
N ILE A 525 11.02 -6.01 17.42
CA ILE A 525 10.49 -6.51 18.68
C ILE A 525 9.76 -7.85 18.56
N PRO A 526 9.53 -8.59 19.67
CA PRO A 526 8.94 -9.94 19.62
C PRO A 526 7.54 -10.04 19.01
N GLN A 527 6.82 -8.93 18.84
CA GLN A 527 5.48 -8.87 18.29
C GLN A 527 5.47 -8.56 16.79
N SER A 528 6.64 -8.30 16.19
CA SER A 528 6.75 -7.89 14.80
C SER A 528 6.27 -8.98 13.84
N GLN A 529 5.54 -8.55 12.81
CA GLN A 529 5.14 -9.37 11.68
C GLN A 529 6.31 -9.80 10.81
N SER A 530 7.42 -9.05 10.80
CA SER A 530 8.59 -9.31 9.96
C SER A 530 9.12 -10.72 10.14
N TYR A 531 9.04 -11.30 11.35
CA TYR A 531 9.45 -12.67 11.62
C TYR A 531 8.50 -13.74 11.02
N HIS A 532 7.28 -13.38 10.65
CA HIS A 532 6.30 -14.30 10.07
C HIS A 532 6.17 -14.12 8.56
N MET A 533 6.23 -12.87 8.08
CA MET A 533 5.87 -12.56 6.69
C MET A 533 6.98 -12.81 5.68
N LEU A 534 8.21 -13.09 6.08
CA LEU A 534 9.43 -13.29 5.27
C LEU A 534 9.84 -12.06 4.44
N GLU A 535 8.89 -11.30 3.93
CA GLU A 535 9.16 -10.07 3.22
C GLU A 535 9.86 -9.08 4.16
N GLY A 536 11.08 -8.66 3.77
CA GLY A 536 11.94 -7.84 4.62
C GLY A 536 12.67 -8.58 5.76
N LEU A 537 12.48 -9.91 5.92
CA LEU A 537 13.18 -10.70 6.93
C LEU A 537 14.69 -10.77 6.67
N HIS A 538 15.08 -10.87 5.41
CA HIS A 538 16.47 -10.90 5.00
C HIS A 538 16.70 -10.15 3.69
N LEU A 539 17.95 -9.75 3.48
CA LEU A 539 18.44 -9.18 2.23
C LEU A 539 19.63 -10.00 1.75
N GLU A 540 19.65 -10.39 0.48
CA GLU A 540 20.77 -11.08 -0.15
C GLU A 540 21.59 -10.10 -1.00
N ILE A 541 22.89 -10.05 -0.79
CA ILE A 541 23.79 -9.28 -1.64
C ILE A 541 24.14 -10.11 -2.89
N THR A 542 23.91 -9.52 -4.06
CA THR A 542 24.25 -10.15 -5.34
C THR A 542 25.16 -9.21 -6.13
N THR A 543 26.21 -9.72 -6.77
CA THR A 543 27.03 -8.98 -7.72
C THR A 543 26.98 -9.63 -9.10
N ASN A 544 27.13 -8.83 -10.16
CA ASN A 544 27.13 -9.32 -11.53
C ASN A 544 28.32 -8.77 -12.30
N LYS A 545 29.10 -9.66 -12.92
CA LYS A 545 30.28 -9.25 -13.73
C LYS A 545 29.92 -8.43 -14.96
N GLU A 546 28.68 -8.52 -15.43
CA GLU A 546 28.18 -7.70 -16.54
C GLU A 546 27.84 -6.28 -16.11
N LEU A 547 27.76 -6.01 -14.80
CA LEU A 547 27.48 -4.71 -14.22
C LEU A 547 28.47 -4.40 -13.08
N PRO A 548 29.74 -4.12 -13.40
CA PRO A 548 30.73 -3.76 -12.38
C PRO A 548 30.35 -2.45 -11.69
N GLY A 549 30.73 -2.32 -10.41
CA GLY A 549 30.41 -1.16 -9.57
C GLY A 549 29.01 -1.19 -8.97
N TYR A 550 28.28 -2.31 -9.13
CA TYR A 550 26.98 -2.48 -8.52
C TYR A 550 26.87 -3.79 -7.72
N ALA A 551 26.16 -3.74 -6.62
CA ALA A 551 25.69 -4.90 -5.87
C ALA A 551 24.17 -5.04 -6.10
N GLY A 552 23.76 -5.87 -7.08
CA GLY A 552 22.38 -5.88 -7.57
C GLY A 552 21.97 -4.53 -8.15
N GLN A 553 20.94 -3.91 -7.65
CA GLN A 553 20.47 -2.55 -8.01
C GLN A 553 21.15 -1.43 -7.19
N TYR A 554 22.08 -1.76 -6.30
CA TYR A 554 22.76 -0.80 -5.43
C TYR A 554 24.09 -0.38 -6.07
N LYS A 555 24.27 0.91 -6.33
CA LYS A 555 25.49 1.52 -6.80
C LYS A 555 26.53 1.56 -5.67
N ILE A 556 27.63 0.91 -5.83
CA ILE A 556 28.71 0.85 -4.84
C ILE A 556 29.37 2.22 -4.75
N VAL A 557 29.51 2.75 -3.53
CA VAL A 557 30.20 4.01 -3.22
C VAL A 557 31.64 3.73 -2.75
N ASP A 558 31.77 2.79 -1.82
CA ASP A 558 33.04 2.35 -1.24
C ASP A 558 32.91 0.88 -0.74
N SER A 559 33.91 0.38 0.01
CA SER A 559 33.92 -1.00 0.52
C SER A 559 32.75 -1.36 1.42
N ASP A 560 32.09 -0.37 2.01
CA ASP A 560 31.08 -0.57 3.07
C ASP A 560 29.75 0.13 2.78
N THR A 561 29.68 0.93 1.71
CA THR A 561 28.47 1.70 1.35
C THR A 561 28.05 1.44 -0.08
N ALA A 562 26.76 1.14 -0.29
CA ALA A 562 26.11 1.11 -1.59
C ALA A 562 24.71 1.72 -1.50
N LEU A 563 24.25 2.38 -2.58
CA LEU A 563 22.96 3.09 -2.56
C LEU A 563 22.16 2.87 -3.84
N GLN A 564 20.86 2.98 -3.73
CA GLN A 564 19.99 3.08 -4.90
C GLN A 564 19.95 4.53 -5.38
N ASP A 565 20.30 4.76 -6.66
CA ASP A 565 20.48 6.10 -7.27
C ASP A 565 19.47 6.38 -8.39
N VAL A 566 18.40 5.59 -8.48
CA VAL A 566 17.35 5.80 -9.47
C VAL A 566 16.35 6.87 -9.03
N GLN A 567 15.85 7.68 -9.98
CA GLN A 567 14.89 8.75 -9.74
C GLN A 567 13.64 8.53 -10.60
N ILE A 568 12.89 7.47 -10.30
CA ILE A 568 11.75 7.03 -11.11
C ILE A 568 10.46 7.52 -10.48
N PRO A 569 9.67 8.36 -11.18
CA PRO A 569 8.33 8.76 -10.72
C PRO A 569 7.37 7.59 -10.49
N VAL A 570 6.31 7.84 -9.75
CA VAL A 570 5.16 6.97 -9.47
C VAL A 570 5.49 5.87 -8.46
N MET A 571 5.80 4.65 -8.86
CA MET A 571 5.96 3.51 -7.94
C MET A 571 7.35 2.87 -8.01
N SER A 572 7.96 2.81 -9.18
CA SER A 572 9.19 2.04 -9.42
C SER A 572 10.47 2.67 -8.83
N GLY A 573 10.36 3.91 -8.31
CA GLY A 573 11.41 4.59 -7.53
C GLY A 573 11.11 4.73 -6.04
N ARG A 574 10.09 4.03 -5.49
CA ARG A 574 9.74 4.10 -4.07
C ARG A 574 10.69 3.26 -3.20
N ASP A 575 10.72 3.59 -1.91
CA ASP A 575 11.40 2.81 -0.86
C ASP A 575 12.87 2.51 -1.21
N LEU A 576 13.60 3.53 -1.73
CA LEU A 576 15.03 3.43 -1.98
C LEU A 576 15.82 3.44 -0.67
N VAL A 577 16.94 2.74 -0.66
CA VAL A 577 17.78 2.62 0.54
C VAL A 577 19.26 2.82 0.25
N THR A 578 19.99 3.23 1.29
CA THR A 578 21.44 3.16 1.36
C THR A 578 21.80 1.97 2.24
N LEU A 579 22.63 1.07 1.72
CA LEU A 579 23.20 -0.04 2.44
C LEU A 579 24.49 0.39 3.12
N GLU A 580 24.63 0.11 4.41
CA GLU A 580 25.85 0.38 5.17
C GLU A 580 26.30 -0.90 5.88
N ILE A 581 27.54 -1.30 5.66
CA ILE A 581 28.16 -2.44 6.31
C ILE A 581 28.95 -1.95 7.52
N SER A 582 28.84 -2.67 8.63
CA SER A 582 29.60 -2.42 9.86
C SER A 582 30.09 -3.72 10.48
N ASN A 583 31.20 -3.67 11.21
CA ASN A 583 31.69 -4.80 12.00
C ASN A 583 31.61 -4.45 13.48
N ILE A 584 30.84 -5.22 14.23
CA ILE A 584 30.62 -5.06 15.67
C ILE A 584 31.00 -6.38 16.35
N ASP A 585 31.98 -6.35 17.24
CA ASP A 585 32.48 -7.52 17.96
C ASP A 585 32.89 -8.70 17.06
N GLY A 586 33.47 -8.37 15.89
CA GLY A 586 33.94 -9.36 14.91
C GLY A 586 32.84 -9.99 14.07
N LYS A 587 31.62 -9.46 14.10
CA LYS A 587 30.48 -9.86 13.27
C LYS A 587 30.10 -8.77 12.31
N GLU A 588 29.78 -9.15 11.07
CA GLU A 588 29.34 -8.25 10.03
C GLU A 588 27.83 -7.99 10.13
N TYR A 589 27.47 -6.71 10.10
CA TYR A 589 26.09 -6.24 10.04
C TYR A 589 25.88 -5.37 8.82
N LEU A 590 24.69 -5.48 8.25
CA LEU A 590 24.18 -4.60 7.21
C LEU A 590 23.06 -3.75 7.81
N SER A 591 23.07 -2.44 7.55
CA SER A 591 21.99 -1.55 7.97
C SER A 591 21.41 -0.76 6.80
N PHE A 592 20.10 -0.52 6.84
CA PHE A 592 19.40 0.38 5.93
C PHE A 592 18.05 0.81 6.54
N ALA A 593 17.63 2.05 6.33
CA ALA A 593 16.30 2.57 6.73
C ALA A 593 15.91 2.19 8.17
N GLY A 594 16.84 2.25 9.13
CA GLY A 594 16.65 1.87 10.52
C GLY A 594 16.69 0.35 10.79
N SER A 595 16.65 -0.50 9.78
CA SER A 595 16.82 -1.96 9.91
C SER A 595 18.28 -2.30 10.13
N ILE A 596 18.54 -3.28 11.01
CA ILE A 596 19.87 -3.85 11.28
C ILE A 596 19.77 -5.36 11.06
N LEU A 597 20.68 -5.89 10.25
CA LEU A 597 20.69 -7.29 9.85
C LEU A 597 22.07 -7.90 10.13
N ILE A 598 22.11 -9.13 10.64
CA ILE A 598 23.35 -9.90 10.83
C ILE A 598 23.65 -10.76 9.62
N SER A 599 24.92 -10.85 9.23
CA SER A 599 25.39 -11.78 8.19
C SER A 599 25.13 -13.24 8.60
N GLU A 600 24.60 -14.05 7.67
CA GLU A 600 24.44 -15.48 7.93
C GLU A 600 25.78 -16.20 8.17
N LYS A 601 26.89 -15.66 7.66
CA LYS A 601 28.24 -16.18 7.90
C LYS A 601 28.65 -16.11 9.38
N ASP A 602 28.02 -15.22 10.15
CA ASP A 602 28.27 -15.02 11.58
C ASP A 602 27.28 -15.75 12.48
N MET A 603 26.34 -16.51 11.90
CA MET A 603 25.49 -17.42 12.64
C MET A 603 26.25 -18.67 13.03
N VAL A 604 25.94 -19.19 14.20
CA VAL A 604 26.49 -20.47 14.70
C VAL A 604 25.38 -21.49 14.83
N ASP A 605 25.74 -22.78 14.86
CA ASP A 605 24.78 -23.85 15.12
C ASP A 605 24.13 -23.68 16.51
N MET A 606 22.84 -23.95 16.56
CA MET A 606 22.08 -23.96 17.81
C MET A 606 22.62 -25.06 18.72
N TYR A 607 22.98 -24.68 19.95
CA TYR A 607 23.35 -25.68 20.96
C TYR A 607 22.09 -26.36 21.52
N VAL A 608 22.07 -27.67 21.49
CA VAL A 608 20.92 -28.53 21.88
C VAL A 608 21.26 -29.52 23.00
N GLY A 609 22.28 -29.25 23.79
CA GLY A 609 22.67 -30.08 24.94
C GLY A 609 21.75 -29.88 26.17
N ASP A 610 22.04 -30.63 27.23
CA ASP A 610 21.36 -30.47 28.52
C ASP A 610 21.51 -29.01 29.03
N ASN A 611 20.37 -28.38 29.40
CA ASN A 611 20.31 -26.98 29.84
C ASN A 611 20.79 -25.97 28.81
N ALA A 612 20.43 -26.15 27.53
CA ALA A 612 20.69 -25.15 26.48
C ALA A 612 19.99 -23.83 26.84
N ILE A 613 20.73 -22.75 26.79
CA ILE A 613 20.27 -21.39 27.14
C ILE A 613 20.66 -20.43 26.03
N CYS A 614 19.71 -19.58 25.60
CA CYS A 614 19.98 -18.42 24.79
C CYS A 614 19.65 -17.16 25.59
N THR A 615 20.59 -16.23 25.70
CA THR A 615 20.39 -14.95 26.41
C THR A 615 20.53 -13.79 25.42
N ILE A 616 19.58 -12.85 25.45
CA ILE A 616 19.67 -11.60 24.70
C ILE A 616 20.78 -10.75 25.28
N GLN A 617 21.68 -10.29 24.42
CA GLN A 617 22.85 -9.50 24.82
C GLN A 617 22.48 -8.02 25.08
N GLU A 618 23.46 -7.22 25.53
CA GLU A 618 23.27 -5.80 25.88
C GLU A 618 22.75 -4.94 24.73
N ASN A 619 23.04 -5.32 23.46
CA ASN A 619 22.53 -4.63 22.29
C ASN A 619 21.02 -4.86 22.02
N GLY A 620 20.39 -5.81 22.72
CA GLY A 620 18.97 -6.14 22.55
C GLY A 620 18.62 -6.88 21.26
N TYR A 621 19.61 -7.27 20.46
CA TYR A 621 19.37 -7.88 19.15
C TYR A 621 18.85 -9.30 19.26
N ALA A 622 17.92 -9.67 18.38
CA ALA A 622 17.46 -11.04 18.19
C ALA A 622 18.62 -11.97 17.85
N ARG A 623 18.56 -13.20 18.34
CA ARG A 623 19.64 -14.18 18.25
C ARG A 623 19.30 -15.25 17.22
N TRP A 624 20.00 -15.22 16.09
CA TRP A 624 19.87 -16.20 15.00
C TRP A 624 20.85 -17.34 15.14
N TYR A 625 20.37 -18.57 14.82
CA TYR A 625 21.15 -19.79 14.83
C TYR A 625 20.77 -20.67 13.63
N THR A 626 21.74 -21.42 13.13
CA THR A 626 21.53 -22.50 12.17
C THR A 626 21.12 -23.79 12.88
N ILE A 627 20.38 -24.66 12.21
CA ILE A 627 20.01 -25.99 12.70
C ILE A 627 20.98 -26.98 12.09
N SER A 628 21.78 -27.64 12.94
CA SER A 628 22.73 -28.64 12.47
C SER A 628 22.02 -29.87 11.90
N GLN A 629 22.69 -30.64 11.00
CA GLN A 629 22.15 -31.91 10.47
C GLN A 629 21.82 -32.94 11.58
N ASN A 630 22.55 -32.90 12.70
CA ASN A 630 22.31 -33.80 13.83
C ASN A 630 21.07 -33.44 14.64
N ASP A 631 20.56 -32.22 14.49
CA ASP A 631 19.42 -31.68 15.22
C ASP A 631 18.15 -31.59 14.36
N ALA A 632 18.30 -31.69 13.06
CA ALA A 632 17.19 -31.81 12.13
C ALA A 632 16.30 -33.02 12.49
N GLY A 633 15.00 -32.83 12.45
CA GLY A 633 14.01 -33.84 12.81
C GLY A 633 13.71 -33.96 14.30
N LYS A 634 14.55 -33.43 15.21
CA LYS A 634 14.24 -33.35 16.65
C LYS A 634 13.09 -32.40 16.93
N THR A 635 12.41 -32.64 18.04
CA THR A 635 11.36 -31.75 18.53
C THR A 635 11.94 -30.81 19.58
N MET A 636 11.89 -29.50 19.32
CA MET A 636 12.34 -28.45 20.21
C MET A 636 11.18 -27.93 21.05
N THR A 637 11.46 -27.72 22.35
CA THR A 637 10.57 -26.99 23.28
C THR A 637 11.37 -25.82 23.86
N VAL A 638 10.76 -24.63 23.86
CA VAL A 638 11.38 -23.41 24.35
C VAL A 638 10.57 -22.88 25.55
N ASN A 639 11.25 -22.63 26.67
CA ASN A 639 10.66 -21.87 27.76
C ASN A 639 10.95 -20.38 27.53
N LEU A 640 9.91 -19.61 27.26
CA LEU A 640 9.99 -18.19 26.86
C LEU A 640 10.05 -17.27 28.07
N PRO A 641 10.93 -16.24 28.07
CA PRO A 641 10.77 -15.08 28.92
C PRO A 641 9.42 -14.38 28.67
N LYS A 642 9.01 -13.52 29.59
CA LYS A 642 7.78 -12.73 29.44
C LYS A 642 7.86 -11.87 28.18
N ASN A 643 6.79 -11.84 27.40
CA ASN A 643 6.62 -11.09 26.15
C ASN A 643 7.60 -11.47 25.00
N ALA A 644 8.55 -12.35 25.22
CA ALA A 644 9.47 -12.82 24.19
C ALA A 644 8.77 -13.72 23.15
N SER A 645 9.47 -13.98 22.06
CA SER A 645 9.03 -14.90 21.01
C SER A 645 10.20 -15.64 20.39
N PHE A 646 9.89 -16.68 19.60
CA PHE A 646 10.86 -17.32 18.72
C PHE A 646 10.17 -17.75 17.42
N ALA A 647 10.97 -17.88 16.37
CA ALA A 647 10.49 -18.41 15.11
C ALA A 647 11.46 -19.44 14.54
N VAL A 648 10.94 -20.36 13.74
CA VAL A 648 11.68 -21.43 13.05
C VAL A 648 11.39 -21.35 11.57
N TYR A 649 12.44 -21.48 10.76
CA TYR A 649 12.37 -21.38 9.30
C TYR A 649 12.99 -22.61 8.66
N ASP A 650 12.41 -23.10 7.57
CA ASP A 650 13.10 -23.92 6.59
C ASP A 650 13.85 -23.04 5.56
N GLU A 651 14.22 -23.57 4.41
CA GLU A 651 14.92 -22.80 3.37
C GLU A 651 14.02 -21.75 2.71
N GLU A 652 12.69 -21.94 2.70
CA GLU A 652 11.73 -21.18 1.89
C GLU A 652 10.71 -20.39 2.75
N SER A 653 10.45 -20.84 3.99
CA SER A 653 9.30 -20.33 4.75
C SER A 653 9.51 -20.26 6.27
N CYS A 654 8.70 -19.41 6.92
CA CYS A 654 8.49 -19.48 8.37
C CYS A 654 7.56 -20.66 8.66
N VAL A 655 8.11 -21.75 9.20
CA VAL A 655 7.34 -22.95 9.55
C VAL A 655 6.69 -22.86 10.93
N TYR A 656 7.17 -21.96 11.77
CA TYR A 656 6.63 -21.75 13.10
C TYR A 656 7.00 -20.37 13.64
N TYR A 657 6.01 -19.67 14.18
CA TYR A 657 6.22 -18.44 14.94
C TYR A 657 5.36 -18.47 16.20
N SER A 658 6.00 -18.37 17.37
CA SER A 658 5.33 -18.55 18.67
C SER A 658 4.19 -17.54 18.94
N ARG A 659 4.19 -16.39 18.26
CA ARG A 659 3.08 -15.40 18.34
C ARG A 659 1.84 -15.83 17.55
N VAL A 660 2.01 -16.65 16.52
CA VAL A 660 0.94 -17.19 15.67
C VAL A 660 0.48 -18.55 16.18
N ASN A 661 1.43 -19.46 16.39
CA ASN A 661 1.16 -20.86 16.70
C ASN A 661 1.03 -21.15 18.22
N GLY A 662 1.20 -20.12 19.07
CA GLY A 662 1.32 -20.30 20.52
C GLY A 662 2.68 -20.89 20.91
N ASN A 663 2.96 -21.11 22.18
CA ASN A 663 4.21 -21.72 22.64
C ASN A 663 4.06 -23.25 22.72
N GLN A 664 4.24 -23.93 21.59
CA GLN A 664 4.13 -25.39 21.43
C GLN A 664 5.47 -25.99 21.01
N PRO A 665 5.71 -27.29 21.26
CA PRO A 665 6.85 -28.00 20.69
C PRO A 665 6.86 -27.94 19.17
N VAL A 666 8.02 -27.69 18.56
CA VAL A 666 8.20 -27.59 17.11
C VAL A 666 9.24 -28.56 16.60
N LYS A 667 8.99 -29.20 15.45
CA LYS A 667 9.96 -30.07 14.77
C LYS A 667 10.95 -29.19 14.01
N LEU A 668 12.24 -29.42 14.23
CA LEU A 668 13.32 -28.69 13.57
C LEU A 668 13.47 -29.16 12.11
N PRO A 669 13.40 -28.28 11.11
CA PRO A 669 13.62 -28.64 9.70
C PRO A 669 15.09 -28.88 9.37
N GLU A 670 15.36 -29.57 8.27
CA GLU A 670 16.69 -29.66 7.68
C GLU A 670 17.09 -28.28 7.11
N ASN A 671 18.38 -27.93 7.16
CA ASN A 671 18.94 -26.65 6.68
C ASN A 671 18.24 -25.40 7.23
N GLY A 672 17.53 -25.55 8.34
CA GLY A 672 16.69 -24.50 8.91
C GLY A 672 17.45 -23.50 9.76
N LYS A 673 16.71 -22.49 10.20
CA LYS A 673 17.19 -21.47 11.13
C LYS A 673 16.19 -21.27 12.27
N VAL A 674 16.72 -20.82 13.41
CA VAL A 674 15.91 -20.42 14.58
C VAL A 674 16.32 -19.03 14.99
N VAL A 675 15.34 -18.19 15.35
CA VAL A 675 15.57 -16.88 15.96
C VAL A 675 14.88 -16.79 17.30
N TYR A 676 15.59 -16.27 18.31
CA TYR A 676 15.07 -15.93 19.63
C TYR A 676 15.00 -14.41 19.76
N ILE A 677 13.82 -13.88 20.08
CA ILE A 677 13.52 -12.45 20.12
C ILE A 677 13.08 -12.09 21.53
N GLY A 678 13.91 -11.37 22.26
CA GLY A 678 13.62 -10.87 23.61
C GLY A 678 12.98 -9.49 23.59
N GLU A 679 12.30 -9.14 24.69
CA GLU A 679 11.80 -7.78 24.91
C GLU A 679 12.92 -6.86 25.42
N ALA A 680 13.90 -7.43 26.14
CA ALA A 680 14.99 -6.67 26.75
C ALA A 680 16.31 -7.45 26.83
N PRO A 681 17.45 -6.74 26.92
CA PRO A 681 18.73 -7.36 27.29
C PRO A 681 18.62 -8.18 28.58
N GLY A 682 19.22 -9.38 28.58
CA GLY A 682 19.16 -10.32 29.69
C GLY A 682 18.00 -11.32 29.64
N ASP A 683 17.05 -11.17 28.74
CA ASP A 683 16.02 -12.18 28.52
C ASP A 683 16.65 -13.54 28.19
N CYS A 684 16.21 -14.58 28.93
CA CYS A 684 16.83 -15.89 28.93
C CYS A 684 15.84 -16.96 28.47
N PHE A 685 16.12 -17.62 27.34
CA PHE A 685 15.37 -18.73 26.77
C PHE A 685 16.00 -20.04 27.23
N THR A 686 15.21 -20.95 27.78
CA THR A 686 15.67 -22.32 28.07
C THR A 686 15.15 -23.26 26.98
N ILE A 687 16.04 -24.03 26.36
CA ILE A 687 15.77 -24.84 25.20
C ILE A 687 15.97 -26.31 25.55
N SER A 688 15.06 -27.16 25.13
CA SER A 688 15.21 -28.62 25.22
C SER A 688 14.81 -29.27 23.92
N THR A 689 15.52 -30.32 23.53
CA THR A 689 15.24 -31.11 22.30
C THR A 689 15.09 -32.59 22.64
N LYS A 690 14.22 -33.29 21.93
CA LYS A 690 13.97 -34.73 22.03
C LYS A 690 13.97 -35.38 20.67
#